data_0ee7f96c0b8b9d6ce9e64d5f98fd92d8
#
_entry.id   0ee7f96c0b8b9d6ce9e64d5f98fd92d8
#
_cell.length_a   1.000
_cell.length_b   1.000
_cell.length_c   1.000
_cell.angle_alpha   90.00
_cell.angle_beta   90.00
_cell.angle_gamma   90.00
#
_symmetry.space_group_name_H-M   'P 1'
#
loop_
_entity.id
_entity.type
_entity.pdbx_description
1 polymer ?
#
loop_
_entity_poly.entity_id
_entity_poly.type
_entity_poly.pdbx_seq_one_letter_code
_entity_poly.pdbx_strand_id
1 'polypeptide(L)'
;MSNMAVLEGVLERITYANEENGYTVARVDTGRGAGDLLTVVGALLGAQVGESLRMEGRWGSHSQYGKQFTVENYTTVLPATIQGIRRYLGSGLIKGIGPVMADRITTHFGVDTLDIIEQEPKRLVEVPGLGPKRTKMIAAAWEEQKAIKEVMVFLQGVGVSTSIAVRIYKKYEDASISVVKNQPYRLAADVWGIGFLTADRIAQAVGIPHDSPERVKAGLQYALSQSSDQGHCYLPEERLIADGVKLLQVDTGLVIECLAELAADPEGVVREKVPSPEGGEPITAVYLVPFHRAELSLAGQVRRLLNTGEDRMPAFRDVDWGKALAWLASRTGADLAPEQEQAVRLALSRKVAVLTGGPGCGKSFTVRSIVELARAKKAKVVLAAPTGRAAKRLSELTGAEASTVHRLLELKPGGDAAYDRDRPLDADLVVVDEASMLDLLLANKLVKAVAPGAHLLLVGDVDQLPSVGAGEVLSDLLAEGGPVPAVRLTRIFRQAQQSGVVTNAHRINAGQPPLTEGLSDFFLFVEDETEDAGKLAVDVAARRIPAKFGLNARRDVQVLAPMHRGPAGAGHLNGLLQQAITPGRPDLPEKRFGGRVFRVGDKVTQIRNNYDKGENGVFNGTVGVVTGLDVDEQKLTVRTDEDEEIGYDFDELDELAHAYAMTIHRSQGSEYPAVVIPVTTSAWMMLQRNLLYTAVTRAKKLVVLVGSRKAIGQAVRTVSAGRRCTALDFRLRGGSGEDFS
;
A
#
# COMPACT_ATOMS: atom_id res chain seq x y z
N MET A 1 -20.60 39.19 -15.81
CA MET A 1 -20.98 38.91 -14.40
C MET A 1 -22.06 37.83 -14.45
N SER A 2 -21.71 36.59 -14.15
CA SER A 2 -22.66 35.45 -14.18
C SER A 2 -23.45 35.48 -12.87
N ASN A 3 -24.76 35.71 -12.96
CA ASN A 3 -25.64 35.75 -11.79
C ASN A 3 -25.66 34.39 -11.09
N MET A 4 -25.29 34.36 -9.80
CA MET A 4 -25.56 33.25 -8.92
C MET A 4 -27.09 33.09 -8.80
N ALA A 5 -27.58 31.88 -8.95
CA ALA A 5 -28.98 31.53 -8.82
C ALA A 5 -29.16 30.53 -7.67
N VAL A 6 -30.32 30.58 -7.01
CA VAL A 6 -30.70 29.62 -5.97
C VAL A 6 -31.74 28.67 -6.58
N LEU A 7 -31.54 27.38 -6.36
CA LEU A 7 -32.45 26.32 -6.79
C LEU A 7 -32.81 25.44 -5.59
N GLU A 8 -34.11 25.24 -5.38
CA GLU A 8 -34.62 24.29 -4.37
C GLU A 8 -35.28 23.11 -5.05
N GLY A 9 -35.07 21.91 -4.53
CA GLY A 9 -35.72 20.73 -5.03
C GLY A 9 -35.35 19.46 -4.26
N VAL A 10 -36.10 18.40 -4.51
CA VAL A 10 -35.85 17.08 -3.88
C VAL A 10 -34.90 16.27 -4.75
N LEU A 11 -33.88 15.71 -4.16
CA LEU A 11 -32.93 14.83 -4.81
C LEU A 11 -33.58 13.47 -5.12
N GLU A 12 -33.93 13.25 -6.39
CA GLU A 12 -34.65 12.04 -6.81
C GLU A 12 -33.69 10.87 -7.13
N ARG A 13 -32.56 11.19 -7.72
CA ARG A 13 -31.60 10.17 -8.14
C ARG A 13 -30.20 10.74 -8.28
N ILE A 14 -29.22 10.02 -7.74
CA ILE A 14 -27.80 10.25 -8.03
C ILE A 14 -27.43 9.38 -9.25
N THR A 15 -26.98 10.03 -10.32
CA THR A 15 -26.58 9.36 -11.56
C THR A 15 -25.10 9.04 -11.55
N TYR A 16 -24.31 9.88 -10.87
CA TYR A 16 -22.86 9.71 -10.70
C TYR A 16 -22.42 10.48 -9.44
N ALA A 17 -21.59 9.87 -8.63
CA ALA A 17 -20.90 10.53 -7.52
C ALA A 17 -19.43 10.13 -7.50
N ASN A 18 -18.54 11.10 -7.33
CA ASN A 18 -17.13 10.88 -7.09
C ASN A 18 -16.83 11.18 -5.63
N GLU A 19 -16.55 10.15 -4.86
CA GLU A 19 -16.32 10.25 -3.43
C GLU A 19 -15.00 10.96 -3.05
N GLU A 20 -14.01 11.03 -3.96
CA GLU A 20 -12.73 11.68 -3.69
C GLU A 20 -12.82 13.21 -3.75
N ASN A 21 -13.58 13.76 -4.70
CA ASN A 21 -13.70 15.20 -4.92
C ASN A 21 -15.12 15.74 -4.72
N GLY A 22 -16.08 14.86 -4.38
CA GLY A 22 -17.47 15.21 -4.13
C GLY A 22 -18.29 15.59 -5.34
N TYR A 23 -17.72 15.50 -6.55
CA TYR A 23 -18.45 15.83 -7.77
C TYR A 23 -19.56 14.83 -8.02
N THR A 24 -20.79 15.32 -8.03
CA THR A 24 -22.00 14.52 -8.18
C THR A 24 -22.79 15.01 -9.38
N VAL A 25 -23.32 14.07 -10.14
CA VAL A 25 -24.36 14.32 -11.16
C VAL A 25 -25.65 13.72 -10.64
N ALA A 26 -26.66 14.54 -10.47
CA ALA A 26 -27.92 14.12 -9.86
C ALA A 26 -29.13 14.64 -10.63
N ARG A 27 -30.27 14.03 -10.37
CA ARG A 27 -31.59 14.44 -10.84
C ARG A 27 -32.41 14.98 -9.70
N VAL A 28 -32.89 16.21 -9.83
CA VAL A 28 -33.61 16.92 -8.78
C VAL A 28 -35.02 17.28 -9.30
N ASP A 29 -36.03 16.97 -8.50
CA ASP A 29 -37.41 17.42 -8.73
C ASP A 29 -37.58 18.81 -8.10
N THR A 30 -37.84 19.81 -8.93
CA THR A 30 -38.05 21.20 -8.50
C THR A 30 -39.52 21.54 -8.30
N GLY A 31 -40.43 20.57 -8.40
CA GLY A 31 -41.89 20.76 -8.23
C GLY A 31 -42.59 21.54 -9.36
N ARG A 32 -41.87 21.81 -10.47
CA ARG A 32 -42.43 22.65 -11.60
C ARG A 32 -43.16 21.88 -12.66
N GLY A 33 -43.36 20.57 -12.52
CA GLY A 33 -44.14 19.74 -13.43
C GLY A 33 -43.94 18.25 -13.18
N ALA A 34 -45.00 17.45 -13.35
CA ALA A 34 -44.91 16.02 -13.17
C ALA A 34 -43.97 15.36 -14.17
N GLY A 35 -42.77 15.02 -13.77
CA GLY A 35 -41.82 14.23 -14.54
C GLY A 35 -40.59 14.95 -15.11
N ASP A 36 -40.44 16.27 -14.93
CA ASP A 36 -39.30 17.01 -15.46
C ASP A 36 -38.16 17.14 -14.43
N LEU A 37 -37.32 16.10 -14.34
CA LEU A 37 -36.19 16.06 -13.44
C LEU A 37 -35.02 16.89 -13.99
N LEU A 38 -34.61 17.90 -13.24
CA LEU A 38 -33.50 18.77 -13.59
C LEU A 38 -32.15 18.08 -13.30
N THR A 39 -31.23 18.16 -14.27
CA THR A 39 -29.86 17.74 -14.03
C THR A 39 -29.11 18.79 -13.22
N VAL A 40 -28.58 18.39 -12.07
CA VAL A 40 -27.66 19.20 -11.27
C VAL A 40 -26.30 18.53 -11.22
N VAL A 41 -25.23 19.34 -11.30
CA VAL A 41 -23.84 18.87 -11.30
C VAL A 41 -23.02 19.73 -10.36
N GLY A 42 -22.12 19.14 -9.58
CA GLY A 42 -21.26 19.89 -8.68
C GLY A 42 -20.97 19.13 -7.39
N ALA A 43 -20.45 19.84 -6.39
CA ALA A 43 -20.14 19.25 -5.10
C ALA A 43 -21.43 19.05 -4.27
N LEU A 44 -22.12 17.91 -4.49
CA LEU A 44 -23.29 17.47 -3.71
C LEU A 44 -22.94 16.33 -2.75
N LEU A 45 -21.78 16.41 -2.16
CA LEU A 45 -21.19 15.36 -1.36
C LEU A 45 -21.98 15.20 -0.04
N GLY A 46 -22.57 14.02 0.16
CA GLY A 46 -23.39 13.70 1.34
C GLY A 46 -24.87 13.94 1.15
N ALA A 47 -25.31 14.55 0.04
CA ALA A 47 -26.73 14.62 -0.29
C ALA A 47 -27.25 13.21 -0.64
N GLN A 48 -28.37 12.83 -0.04
CA GLN A 48 -29.00 11.53 -0.24
C GLN A 48 -30.30 11.64 -1.01
N VAL A 49 -30.63 10.57 -1.73
CA VAL A 49 -31.90 10.47 -2.45
C VAL A 49 -33.06 10.64 -1.47
N GLY A 50 -34.01 11.54 -1.78
CA GLY A 50 -35.14 11.89 -0.92
C GLY A 50 -34.96 13.17 -0.10
N GLU A 51 -33.74 13.72 -0.03
CA GLU A 51 -33.50 15.00 0.68
C GLU A 51 -33.93 16.20 -0.16
N SER A 52 -34.48 17.21 0.51
CA SER A 52 -34.72 18.53 -0.07
C SER A 52 -33.45 19.35 0.04
N LEU A 53 -32.99 19.84 -1.10
CA LEU A 53 -31.74 20.60 -1.21
C LEU A 53 -32.06 22.04 -1.64
N ARG A 54 -31.43 23.00 -0.97
CA ARG A 54 -31.30 24.37 -1.42
C ARG A 54 -29.88 24.54 -1.95
N MET A 55 -29.78 24.73 -3.26
CA MET A 55 -28.53 24.75 -4.02
C MET A 55 -28.25 26.15 -4.55
N GLU A 56 -27.04 26.63 -4.37
CA GLU A 56 -26.54 27.89 -4.94
C GLU A 56 -25.56 27.55 -6.05
N GLY A 57 -25.71 28.22 -7.20
CA GLY A 57 -24.87 27.88 -8.36
C GLY A 57 -25.25 28.63 -9.61
N ARG A 58 -24.87 28.08 -10.76
CA ARG A 58 -25.03 28.72 -12.06
C ARG A 58 -25.69 27.79 -13.08
N TRP A 59 -26.52 28.38 -13.92
CA TRP A 59 -27.09 27.70 -15.06
C TRP A 59 -26.05 27.51 -16.15
N GLY A 60 -25.93 26.30 -16.68
CA GLY A 60 -25.06 25.93 -17.78
C GLY A 60 -25.77 25.04 -18.78
N SER A 61 -25.14 24.77 -19.91
CA SER A 61 -25.60 23.84 -20.93
C SER A 61 -24.44 22.91 -21.30
N HIS A 62 -24.68 21.61 -21.24
CA HIS A 62 -23.73 20.60 -21.70
C HIS A 62 -24.10 20.16 -23.11
N SER A 63 -23.10 20.04 -23.99
CA SER A 63 -23.31 19.70 -25.40
C SER A 63 -24.08 18.40 -25.65
N GLN A 64 -23.96 17.44 -24.73
CA GLN A 64 -24.55 16.10 -24.83
C GLN A 64 -25.76 15.88 -23.89
N TYR A 65 -25.87 16.62 -22.77
CA TYR A 65 -26.88 16.40 -21.73
C TYR A 65 -27.85 17.57 -21.54
N GLY A 66 -27.75 18.64 -22.34
CA GLY A 66 -28.67 19.77 -22.32
C GLY A 66 -28.45 20.72 -21.13
N LYS A 67 -29.54 21.38 -20.72
CA LYS A 67 -29.55 22.39 -19.67
C LYS A 67 -29.29 21.75 -18.31
N GLN A 68 -28.29 22.24 -17.58
CA GLN A 68 -27.92 21.76 -16.23
C GLN A 68 -27.65 22.91 -15.27
N PHE A 69 -27.79 22.64 -13.97
CA PHE A 69 -27.45 23.56 -12.91
C PHE A 69 -26.14 23.13 -12.25
N THR A 70 -25.11 23.98 -12.31
CA THR A 70 -23.83 23.71 -11.66
C THR A 70 -23.89 24.25 -10.23
N VAL A 71 -23.85 23.35 -9.25
CA VAL A 71 -23.90 23.64 -7.83
C VAL A 71 -22.52 24.02 -7.33
N GLU A 72 -22.41 25.19 -6.72
CA GLU A 72 -21.22 25.68 -6.02
C GLU A 72 -21.33 25.41 -4.52
N ASN A 73 -22.55 25.56 -3.94
CA ASN A 73 -22.83 25.29 -2.55
C ASN A 73 -24.25 24.72 -2.39
N TYR A 74 -24.50 23.94 -1.34
CA TYR A 74 -25.82 23.45 -1.02
C TYR A 74 -26.04 23.27 0.48
N THR A 75 -27.29 23.35 0.89
CA THR A 75 -27.75 23.03 2.25
C THR A 75 -28.94 22.09 2.16
N THR A 76 -28.97 21.09 3.04
CA THR A 76 -30.16 20.24 3.22
C THR A 76 -31.22 21.01 4.00
N VAL A 77 -32.44 21.03 3.47
CA VAL A 77 -33.57 21.65 4.10
C VAL A 77 -34.56 20.55 4.48
N LEU A 78 -35.13 20.61 5.68
CA LEU A 78 -36.20 19.68 6.04
C LEU A 78 -37.38 19.86 5.08
N PRO A 79 -37.93 18.77 4.55
CA PRO A 79 -39.03 18.88 3.58
C PRO A 79 -40.28 19.47 4.24
N ALA A 80 -40.78 20.54 3.66
CA ALA A 80 -41.97 21.24 4.15
C ALA A 80 -43.28 20.70 3.57
N THR A 81 -43.24 19.76 2.64
CA THR A 81 -44.42 19.15 2.01
C THR A 81 -44.63 17.72 2.47
N ILE A 82 -45.90 17.30 2.62
CA ILE A 82 -46.25 15.91 3.02
C ILE A 82 -45.54 14.88 2.12
N GLN A 83 -45.48 15.14 0.81
CA GLN A 83 -44.85 14.25 -0.13
C GLN A 83 -43.32 14.20 0.03
N GLY A 84 -42.69 15.32 0.35
CA GLY A 84 -41.28 15.41 0.68
C GLY A 84 -40.96 14.69 1.98
N ILE A 85 -41.75 14.89 3.03
CA ILE A 85 -41.62 14.20 4.33
C ILE A 85 -41.77 12.69 4.17
N ARG A 86 -42.75 12.24 3.38
CA ARG A 86 -42.98 10.82 3.08
C ARG A 86 -41.75 10.18 2.42
N ARG A 87 -41.17 10.83 1.40
CA ARG A 87 -39.97 10.36 0.70
C ARG A 87 -38.78 10.35 1.64
N TYR A 88 -38.56 11.39 2.41
CA TYR A 88 -37.47 11.50 3.37
C TYR A 88 -37.50 10.37 4.40
N LEU A 89 -38.65 10.13 5.02
CA LEU A 89 -38.85 9.05 5.99
C LEU A 89 -38.72 7.65 5.34
N GLY A 90 -39.19 7.51 4.09
CA GLY A 90 -39.20 6.25 3.35
C GLY A 90 -37.87 5.89 2.67
N SER A 91 -36.89 6.79 2.70
CA SER A 91 -35.59 6.61 2.03
C SER A 91 -34.67 5.55 2.69
N GLY A 92 -35.04 5.07 3.90
CA GLY A 92 -34.22 4.13 4.68
C GLY A 92 -33.24 4.79 5.64
N LEU A 93 -33.16 6.13 5.64
CA LEU A 93 -32.30 6.91 6.55
C LEU A 93 -32.64 6.70 8.02
N ILE A 94 -33.92 6.47 8.32
CA ILE A 94 -34.38 6.26 9.71
C ILE A 94 -34.70 4.78 9.91
N LYS A 95 -33.88 4.13 10.70
CA LYS A 95 -34.03 2.71 11.00
C LYS A 95 -35.41 2.40 11.60
N GLY A 96 -36.18 1.55 10.92
CA GLY A 96 -37.53 1.18 11.35
C GLY A 96 -38.66 1.87 10.58
N ILE A 97 -38.34 2.82 9.68
CA ILE A 97 -39.32 3.43 8.78
C ILE A 97 -38.99 3.01 7.34
N GLY A 98 -39.80 2.14 6.75
CA GLY A 98 -39.78 1.87 5.31
C GLY A 98 -40.88 2.67 4.59
N PRO A 99 -40.94 2.59 3.23
CA PRO A 99 -41.90 3.39 2.43
C PRO A 99 -43.36 3.28 2.87
N VAL A 100 -43.79 2.07 3.22
CA VAL A 100 -45.17 1.83 3.70
C VAL A 100 -45.43 2.48 5.04
N MET A 101 -44.45 2.48 5.94
CA MET A 101 -44.59 3.09 7.26
C MET A 101 -44.49 4.61 7.17
N ALA A 102 -43.60 5.13 6.32
CA ALA A 102 -43.52 6.56 6.03
C ALA A 102 -44.86 7.10 5.52
N ASP A 103 -45.53 6.37 4.62
CA ASP A 103 -46.83 6.71 4.11
C ASP A 103 -47.90 6.78 5.24
N ARG A 104 -47.94 5.80 6.11
CA ARG A 104 -48.88 5.77 7.26
C ARG A 104 -48.64 6.90 8.22
N ILE A 105 -47.39 7.18 8.60
CA ILE A 105 -47.01 8.24 9.53
C ILE A 105 -47.41 9.62 8.96
N THR A 106 -47.05 9.87 7.70
CA THR A 106 -47.33 11.14 7.03
C THR A 106 -48.81 11.32 6.72
N THR A 107 -49.59 10.26 6.50
CA THR A 107 -51.02 10.32 6.35
C THR A 107 -51.71 10.68 7.66
N HIS A 108 -51.15 10.23 8.81
CA HIS A 108 -51.73 10.48 10.14
C HIS A 108 -51.40 11.89 10.66
N PHE A 109 -50.15 12.34 10.53
CA PHE A 109 -49.69 13.60 11.13
C PHE A 109 -49.49 14.74 10.11
N GLY A 110 -49.60 14.48 8.81
CA GLY A 110 -49.48 15.51 7.79
C GLY A 110 -48.10 16.18 7.79
N VAL A 111 -48.14 17.53 7.74
CA VAL A 111 -46.92 18.37 7.76
C VAL A 111 -46.20 18.39 9.10
N ASP A 112 -46.90 18.10 10.20
CA ASP A 112 -46.37 18.11 11.56
C ASP A 112 -45.56 16.83 11.89
N THR A 113 -45.46 15.90 10.94
CA THR A 113 -44.83 14.60 11.13
C THR A 113 -43.41 14.68 11.72
N LEU A 114 -42.58 15.57 11.19
CA LEU A 114 -41.19 15.69 11.65
C LEU A 114 -41.09 16.30 13.04
N ASP A 115 -41.92 17.29 13.33
CA ASP A 115 -42.00 17.91 14.65
C ASP A 115 -42.50 16.92 15.72
N ILE A 116 -43.46 16.06 15.36
CA ILE A 116 -43.94 15.00 16.24
C ILE A 116 -42.87 13.93 16.51
N ILE A 117 -42.13 13.53 15.50
CA ILE A 117 -41.01 12.58 15.69
C ILE A 117 -39.96 13.18 16.63
N GLU A 118 -39.68 14.48 16.50
CA GLU A 118 -38.65 15.18 17.26
C GLU A 118 -39.10 15.53 18.68
N GLN A 119 -40.27 16.13 18.82
CA GLN A 119 -40.73 16.71 20.13
C GLN A 119 -41.63 15.77 20.91
N GLU A 120 -42.49 15.00 20.24
CA GLU A 120 -43.50 14.16 20.84
C GLU A 120 -43.46 12.71 20.31
N PRO A 121 -42.30 12.01 20.30
CA PRO A 121 -42.16 10.70 19.64
C PRO A 121 -43.12 9.64 20.21
N LYS A 122 -43.61 9.81 21.42
CA LYS A 122 -44.60 8.90 22.03
C LYS A 122 -45.91 8.86 21.27
N ARG A 123 -46.26 9.92 20.54
CA ARG A 123 -47.48 9.98 19.73
C ARG A 123 -47.44 9.10 18.48
N LEU A 124 -46.28 8.65 18.09
CA LEU A 124 -46.16 7.69 16.98
C LEU A 124 -46.96 6.41 17.20
N VAL A 125 -47.29 6.06 18.44
CA VAL A 125 -48.15 4.89 18.72
C VAL A 125 -49.59 5.09 18.22
N GLU A 126 -50.03 6.33 17.93
CA GLU A 126 -51.33 6.64 17.33
C GLU A 126 -51.43 6.08 15.90
N VAL A 127 -50.31 5.84 15.24
CA VAL A 127 -50.25 5.33 13.85
C VAL A 127 -50.47 3.81 13.83
N PRO A 128 -51.46 3.33 13.06
CA PRO A 128 -51.72 1.88 12.95
C PRO A 128 -50.49 1.08 12.51
N GLY A 129 -50.06 0.12 13.37
CA GLY A 129 -48.93 -0.74 13.14
C GLY A 129 -47.61 -0.24 13.76
N LEU A 130 -47.62 0.87 14.50
CA LEU A 130 -46.53 1.33 15.33
C LEU A 130 -46.83 1.01 16.81
N GLY A 131 -46.17 -0.01 17.32
CA GLY A 131 -46.19 -0.35 18.74
C GLY A 131 -45.10 0.37 19.54
N PRO A 132 -45.16 0.37 20.89
CA PRO A 132 -44.21 1.09 21.75
C PRO A 132 -42.74 0.74 21.51
N LYS A 133 -42.45 -0.49 21.14
CA LYS A 133 -41.05 -0.95 20.83
C LYS A 133 -40.49 -0.29 19.56
N ARG A 134 -41.33 -0.20 18.52
CA ARG A 134 -40.96 0.42 17.24
C ARG A 134 -40.86 1.93 17.36
N THR A 135 -41.75 2.55 18.11
CA THR A 135 -41.71 3.99 18.46
C THR A 135 -40.40 4.37 19.13
N LYS A 136 -39.96 3.60 20.15
CA LYS A 136 -38.65 3.83 20.79
C LYS A 136 -37.48 3.68 19.81
N MET A 137 -37.54 2.70 18.92
CA MET A 137 -36.50 2.50 17.91
C MET A 137 -36.44 3.66 16.91
N ILE A 138 -37.57 4.17 16.46
CA ILE A 138 -37.65 5.32 15.55
C ILE A 138 -37.13 6.59 16.23
N ALA A 139 -37.53 6.84 17.48
CA ALA A 139 -37.05 7.99 18.24
C ALA A 139 -35.53 7.95 18.45
N ALA A 140 -34.96 6.78 18.79
CA ALA A 140 -33.51 6.61 18.94
C ALA A 140 -32.80 6.82 17.62
N ALA A 141 -33.31 6.28 16.51
CA ALA A 141 -32.71 6.45 15.18
C ALA A 141 -32.81 7.92 14.68
N TRP A 142 -33.83 8.64 15.07
CA TRP A 142 -33.99 10.08 14.80
C TRP A 142 -32.93 10.91 15.53
N GLU A 143 -32.73 10.68 16.82
CA GLU A 143 -31.72 11.37 17.63
C GLU A 143 -30.32 11.06 17.10
N GLU A 144 -30.03 9.80 16.73
CA GLU A 144 -28.76 9.40 16.11
C GLU A 144 -28.54 10.16 14.80
N GLN A 145 -29.53 10.27 13.92
CA GLN A 145 -29.45 11.02 12.67
C GLN A 145 -29.25 12.52 12.90
N LYS A 146 -29.84 13.07 13.94
CA LYS A 146 -29.68 14.49 14.31
C LYS A 146 -28.26 14.77 14.79
N ALA A 147 -27.70 13.92 15.65
CA ALA A 147 -26.32 14.03 16.12
C ALA A 147 -25.31 13.90 14.96
N ILE A 148 -25.52 12.93 14.06
CA ILE A 148 -24.72 12.79 12.84
C ILE A 148 -24.78 14.08 12.02
N LYS A 149 -25.96 14.64 11.80
CA LYS A 149 -26.15 15.85 11.00
C LYS A 149 -25.43 17.05 11.61
N GLU A 150 -25.50 17.25 12.92
CA GLU A 150 -24.78 18.33 13.63
C GLU A 150 -23.27 18.20 13.46
N VAL A 151 -22.73 16.98 13.63
CA VAL A 151 -21.31 16.69 13.41
C VAL A 151 -20.91 16.95 11.96
N MET A 152 -21.72 16.52 10.99
CA MET A 152 -21.46 16.71 9.56
C MET A 152 -21.47 18.20 9.18
N VAL A 153 -22.44 18.96 9.65
CA VAL A 153 -22.53 20.42 9.41
C VAL A 153 -21.32 21.13 10.01
N PHE A 154 -20.94 20.80 11.24
CA PHE A 154 -19.76 21.36 11.88
C PHE A 154 -18.48 21.04 11.08
N LEU A 155 -18.28 19.78 10.70
CA LEU A 155 -17.08 19.33 9.97
C LEU A 155 -17.00 19.95 8.57
N GLN A 156 -18.12 20.09 7.87
CA GLN A 156 -18.18 20.79 6.60
C GLN A 156 -17.87 22.28 6.76
N GLY A 157 -18.36 22.91 7.82
CA GLY A 157 -18.05 24.30 8.16
C GLY A 157 -16.56 24.59 8.36
N VAL A 158 -15.79 23.59 8.78
CA VAL A 158 -14.32 23.68 8.91
C VAL A 158 -13.56 23.10 7.70
N GLY A 159 -14.26 22.93 6.56
CA GLY A 159 -13.64 22.53 5.29
C GLY A 159 -13.29 21.04 5.15
N VAL A 160 -13.90 20.18 5.97
CA VAL A 160 -13.74 18.71 5.88
C VAL A 160 -14.70 18.15 4.85
N SER A 161 -14.19 17.31 3.95
CA SER A 161 -15.07 16.59 3.00
C SER A 161 -15.96 15.58 3.72
N THR A 162 -17.12 15.29 3.14
CA THR A 162 -18.10 14.40 3.78
C THR A 162 -17.57 12.99 4.00
N SER A 163 -16.79 12.44 3.07
CA SER A 163 -16.20 11.10 3.25
C SER A 163 -15.25 11.04 4.46
N ILE A 164 -14.51 12.13 4.70
CA ILE A 164 -13.66 12.28 5.88
C ILE A 164 -14.54 12.48 7.13
N ALA A 165 -15.58 13.31 7.04
CA ALA A 165 -16.49 13.57 8.15
C ALA A 165 -17.20 12.30 8.64
N VAL A 166 -17.66 11.44 7.72
CA VAL A 166 -18.24 10.12 8.05
C VAL A 166 -17.23 9.24 8.80
N ARG A 167 -15.96 9.23 8.36
CA ARG A 167 -14.92 8.45 9.04
C ARG A 167 -14.60 8.98 10.44
N ILE A 168 -14.55 10.31 10.61
CA ILE A 168 -14.37 10.93 11.92
C ILE A 168 -15.53 10.53 12.83
N TYR A 169 -16.78 10.63 12.34
CA TYR A 169 -17.95 10.24 13.12
C TYR A 169 -17.94 8.74 13.49
N LYS A 170 -17.64 7.85 12.53
CA LYS A 170 -17.51 6.40 12.80
C LYS A 170 -16.47 6.07 13.87
N LYS A 171 -15.42 6.90 14.01
CA LYS A 171 -14.33 6.68 14.96
C LYS A 171 -14.63 7.25 16.35
N TYR A 172 -15.26 8.42 16.43
CA TYR A 172 -15.41 9.18 17.68
C TYR A 172 -16.86 9.39 18.11
N GLU A 173 -17.83 9.05 17.26
CA GLU A 173 -19.25 9.23 17.51
C GLU A 173 -19.56 10.65 18.04
N ASP A 174 -20.23 10.79 19.18
CA ASP A 174 -20.60 12.06 19.79
C ASP A 174 -19.39 12.91 20.24
N ALA A 175 -18.23 12.29 20.45
CA ALA A 175 -16.99 12.99 20.78
C ALA A 175 -16.33 13.69 19.57
N SER A 176 -16.83 13.50 18.35
CA SER A 176 -16.24 14.02 17.10
C SER A 176 -15.97 15.51 17.14
N ILE A 177 -16.94 16.33 17.54
CA ILE A 177 -16.79 17.79 17.62
C ILE A 177 -15.75 18.18 18.66
N SER A 178 -15.76 17.52 19.82
CA SER A 178 -14.83 17.80 20.91
C SER A 178 -13.38 17.47 20.50
N VAL A 179 -13.16 16.31 19.85
CA VAL A 179 -11.86 15.90 19.38
C VAL A 179 -11.34 16.87 18.29
N VAL A 180 -12.19 17.24 17.33
CA VAL A 180 -11.81 18.16 16.25
C VAL A 180 -11.47 19.55 16.78
N LYS A 181 -12.18 20.04 17.79
CA LYS A 181 -11.89 21.35 18.40
C LYS A 181 -10.67 21.37 19.29
N ASN A 182 -10.48 20.33 20.09
CA ASN A 182 -9.48 20.34 21.16
C ASN A 182 -8.21 19.53 20.85
N GLN A 183 -8.30 18.54 19.98
CA GLN A 183 -7.20 17.63 19.63
C GLN A 183 -7.19 17.29 18.12
N PRO A 184 -7.20 18.30 17.21
CA PRO A 184 -7.35 18.05 15.77
C PRO A 184 -6.23 17.18 15.18
N TYR A 185 -5.03 17.23 15.70
CA TYR A 185 -3.89 16.45 15.21
C TYR A 185 -4.02 14.94 15.49
N ARG A 186 -4.83 14.57 16.49
CA ARG A 186 -5.17 13.19 16.75
C ARG A 186 -5.92 12.52 15.59
N LEU A 187 -6.61 13.30 14.78
CA LEU A 187 -7.26 12.80 13.56
C LEU A 187 -6.28 12.13 12.60
N ALA A 188 -5.04 12.62 12.52
CA ALA A 188 -4.01 12.07 11.64
C ALA A 188 -3.52 10.68 12.09
N ALA A 189 -3.59 10.38 13.39
CA ALA A 189 -3.24 9.08 13.95
C ALA A 189 -4.41 8.09 13.91
N ASP A 190 -5.63 8.55 14.20
CA ASP A 190 -6.76 7.70 14.51
C ASP A 190 -7.71 7.45 13.32
N VAL A 191 -7.69 8.32 12.29
CA VAL A 191 -8.64 8.27 11.18
C VAL A 191 -7.92 8.03 9.86
N TRP A 192 -8.11 6.86 9.30
CA TRP A 192 -7.51 6.51 8.02
C TRP A 192 -7.84 7.51 6.90
N GLY A 193 -6.82 7.92 6.15
CA GLY A 193 -6.91 8.89 5.06
C GLY A 193 -6.92 10.36 5.50
N ILE A 194 -6.71 10.65 6.79
CA ILE A 194 -6.39 11.98 7.28
C ILE A 194 -4.90 12.01 7.58
N GLY A 195 -4.13 12.74 6.77
CA GLY A 195 -2.73 13.05 7.07
C GLY A 195 -2.60 14.37 7.84
N PHE A 196 -1.38 14.65 8.35
CA PHE A 196 -1.08 15.88 9.07
C PHE A 196 -1.57 17.15 8.37
N LEU A 197 -1.32 17.30 7.06
CA LEU A 197 -1.73 18.49 6.31
C LEU A 197 -3.25 18.72 6.29
N THR A 198 -4.05 17.65 6.35
CA THR A 198 -5.50 17.76 6.45
C THR A 198 -5.91 18.10 7.88
N ALA A 199 -5.31 17.46 8.87
CA ALA A 199 -5.53 17.75 10.28
C ALA A 199 -5.10 19.19 10.62
N ASP A 200 -4.00 19.69 10.06
CA ASP A 200 -3.51 21.05 10.24
C ASP A 200 -4.47 22.10 9.66
N ARG A 201 -5.03 21.86 8.47
CA ARG A 201 -6.08 22.73 7.91
C ARG A 201 -7.32 22.77 8.79
N ILE A 202 -7.74 21.63 9.32
CA ILE A 202 -8.85 21.56 10.26
C ILE A 202 -8.53 22.32 11.55
N ALA A 203 -7.32 22.13 12.09
CA ALA A 203 -6.85 22.80 13.30
C ALA A 203 -6.89 24.33 13.14
N GLN A 204 -6.39 24.85 12.02
CA GLN A 204 -6.44 26.27 11.71
C GLN A 204 -7.87 26.78 11.55
N ALA A 205 -8.75 26.01 10.92
CA ALA A 205 -10.17 26.38 10.77
C ALA A 205 -10.95 26.42 12.10
N VAL A 206 -10.55 25.63 13.09
CA VAL A 206 -11.11 25.67 14.44
C VAL A 206 -10.40 26.69 15.36
N GLY A 207 -9.40 27.41 14.85
CA GLY A 207 -8.76 28.53 15.57
C GLY A 207 -7.49 28.16 16.35
N ILE A 208 -6.86 27.03 16.10
CA ILE A 208 -5.56 26.69 16.68
C ILE A 208 -4.51 27.69 16.12
N PRO A 209 -3.73 28.38 16.98
CA PRO A 209 -2.71 29.33 16.56
C PRO A 209 -1.64 28.68 15.69
N HIS A 210 -1.10 29.46 14.74
CA HIS A 210 -0.07 28.97 13.81
C HIS A 210 1.23 28.55 14.52
N ASP A 211 1.56 29.19 15.63
CA ASP A 211 2.72 28.94 16.49
C ASP A 211 2.39 28.08 17.72
N SER A 212 1.25 27.38 17.71
CA SER A 212 0.89 26.47 18.80
C SER A 212 1.94 25.36 18.98
N PRO A 213 2.44 25.12 20.20
CA PRO A 213 3.36 24.00 20.49
C PRO A 213 2.80 22.64 20.08
N GLU A 214 1.50 22.43 20.21
CA GLU A 214 0.83 21.18 19.80
C GLU A 214 0.93 20.96 18.28
N ARG A 215 0.75 22.04 17.52
CA ARG A 215 0.93 22.01 16.06
C ARG A 215 2.37 21.67 15.69
N VAL A 216 3.34 22.31 16.35
CA VAL A 216 4.76 22.10 16.07
C VAL A 216 5.17 20.65 16.40
N LYS A 217 4.77 20.14 17.55
CA LYS A 217 5.03 18.74 17.95
C LYS A 217 4.43 17.75 16.95
N ALA A 218 3.17 17.92 16.57
CA ALA A 218 2.52 17.06 15.58
C ALA A 218 3.22 17.16 14.20
N GLY A 219 3.67 18.32 13.80
CA GLY A 219 4.43 18.54 12.57
C GLY A 219 5.81 17.85 12.57
N LEU A 220 6.51 17.86 13.70
CA LEU A 220 7.79 17.16 13.85
C LEU A 220 7.61 15.62 13.78
N GLN A 221 6.60 15.09 14.45
CA GLN A 221 6.26 13.66 14.36
C GLN A 221 5.85 13.28 12.93
N TYR A 222 5.12 14.15 12.23
CA TYR A 222 4.79 13.95 10.83
C TYR A 222 6.02 13.97 9.92
N ALA A 223 6.97 14.89 10.13
CA ALA A 223 8.22 14.92 9.37
C ALA A 223 9.02 13.62 9.54
N LEU A 224 9.08 13.08 10.76
CA LEU A 224 9.68 11.76 11.06
C LEU A 224 8.92 10.63 10.38
N SER A 225 7.58 10.64 10.40
CA SER A 225 6.75 9.64 9.72
C SER A 225 6.96 9.68 8.20
N GLN A 226 6.98 10.87 7.61
CA GLN A 226 7.30 11.05 6.18
C GLN A 226 8.69 10.54 5.82
N SER A 227 9.67 10.71 6.70
CA SER A 227 11.01 10.18 6.46
C SER A 227 11.05 8.65 6.56
N SER A 228 10.23 8.06 7.41
CA SER A 228 10.10 6.60 7.48
C SER A 228 9.44 6.00 6.23
N ASP A 229 8.51 6.71 5.59
CA ASP A 229 7.98 6.35 4.27
C ASP A 229 9.06 6.40 3.17
N GLN A 230 10.12 7.18 3.38
CA GLN A 230 11.32 7.21 2.53
C GLN A 230 12.36 6.14 2.91
N GLY A 231 12.07 5.35 3.94
CA GLY A 231 12.90 4.25 4.43
C GLY A 231 13.86 4.58 5.57
N HIS A 232 13.86 5.82 6.08
CA HIS A 232 14.70 6.20 7.22
C HIS A 232 14.10 5.70 8.55
N CYS A 233 14.92 5.19 9.45
CA CYS A 233 14.51 4.84 10.82
C CYS A 233 14.53 6.05 11.75
N TYR A 234 15.42 7.02 11.46
CA TYR A 234 15.57 8.27 12.18
C TYR A 234 15.92 9.42 11.21
N LEU A 235 15.85 10.64 11.71
CA LEU A 235 16.49 11.80 11.05
C LEU A 235 17.59 12.38 11.95
N PRO A 236 18.69 12.88 11.37
CA PRO A 236 19.60 13.78 12.09
C PRO A 236 18.83 14.98 12.64
N GLU A 237 19.08 15.37 13.88
CA GLU A 237 18.36 16.43 14.58
C GLU A 237 18.36 17.75 13.79
N GLU A 238 19.50 18.14 13.23
CA GLU A 238 19.62 19.36 12.43
C GLU A 238 18.70 19.33 11.20
N ARG A 239 18.61 18.17 10.54
CA ARG A 239 17.73 17.98 9.40
C ARG A 239 16.26 18.04 9.81
N LEU A 240 15.89 17.39 10.92
CA LEU A 240 14.51 17.42 11.42
C LEU A 240 14.08 18.84 11.78
N ILE A 241 14.95 19.62 12.42
CA ILE A 241 14.68 21.02 12.75
C ILE A 241 14.47 21.83 11.46
N ALA A 242 15.36 21.70 10.48
CA ALA A 242 15.25 22.42 9.21
C ALA A 242 13.97 22.02 8.43
N ASP A 243 13.64 20.74 8.37
CA ASP A 243 12.42 20.24 7.73
C ASP A 243 11.16 20.72 8.48
N GLY A 244 11.20 20.76 9.82
CA GLY A 244 10.13 21.27 10.67
C GLY A 244 9.88 22.76 10.45
N VAL A 245 10.92 23.60 10.46
CA VAL A 245 10.83 25.03 10.16
C VAL A 245 10.22 25.28 8.79
N LYS A 246 10.68 24.54 7.78
CA LYS A 246 10.17 24.65 6.41
C LYS A 246 8.71 24.21 6.28
N LEU A 247 8.33 23.11 6.92
CA LEU A 247 6.96 22.55 6.89
C LEU A 247 5.97 23.47 7.59
N LEU A 248 6.33 23.94 8.78
CA LEU A 248 5.43 24.63 9.70
C LEU A 248 5.47 26.16 9.55
N GLN A 249 6.55 26.70 8.93
CA GLN A 249 6.80 28.13 8.75
C GLN A 249 6.80 28.90 10.09
N VAL A 250 7.44 28.35 11.10
CA VAL A 250 7.57 28.92 12.45
C VAL A 250 9.04 29.20 12.76
N ASP A 251 9.29 29.90 13.87
CA ASP A 251 10.65 30.22 14.34
C ASP A 251 11.43 28.96 14.74
N THR A 252 12.73 28.94 14.46
CA THR A 252 13.63 27.83 14.78
C THR A 252 13.70 27.56 16.28
N GLY A 253 13.67 28.60 17.12
CA GLY A 253 13.70 28.47 18.57
C GLY A 253 12.52 27.68 19.11
N LEU A 254 11.31 27.98 18.60
CA LEU A 254 10.09 27.24 18.95
C LEU A 254 10.17 25.76 18.55
N VAL A 255 10.74 25.47 17.38
CA VAL A 255 10.93 24.09 16.92
C VAL A 255 11.87 23.31 17.84
N ILE A 256 12.98 23.92 18.25
CA ILE A 256 13.95 23.32 19.18
C ILE A 256 13.31 23.07 20.55
N GLU A 257 12.55 24.02 21.08
CA GLU A 257 11.86 23.90 22.36
C GLU A 257 10.83 22.77 22.32
N CYS A 258 9.97 22.74 21.30
CA CYS A 258 8.98 21.68 21.12
C CYS A 258 9.62 20.31 20.90
N LEU A 259 10.76 20.22 20.22
CA LEU A 259 11.50 18.96 20.07
C LEU A 259 12.07 18.48 21.41
N ALA A 260 12.55 19.37 22.25
CA ALA A 260 13.01 19.02 23.59
C ALA A 260 11.86 18.50 24.48
N GLU A 261 10.69 19.13 24.40
CA GLU A 261 9.50 18.67 25.11
C GLU A 261 9.00 17.30 24.58
N LEU A 262 9.01 17.07 23.26
CA LEU A 262 8.69 15.77 22.68
C LEU A 262 9.65 14.67 23.14
N ALA A 263 10.93 14.99 23.30
CA ALA A 263 11.93 14.04 23.77
C ALA A 263 11.82 13.74 25.27
N ALA A 264 11.18 14.62 26.04
CA ALA A 264 10.86 14.38 27.45
C ALA A 264 9.62 13.48 27.64
N ASP A 265 8.78 13.36 26.59
CA ASP A 265 7.61 12.49 26.60
C ASP A 265 8.03 11.05 26.18
N PRO A 266 7.78 10.01 27.02
CA PRO A 266 8.10 8.61 26.69
C PRO A 266 7.44 8.07 25.40
N GLU A 267 6.32 8.65 25.01
CA GLU A 267 5.59 8.29 23.77
C GLU A 267 5.86 9.29 22.61
N GLY A 268 6.65 10.32 22.85
CA GLY A 268 6.99 11.36 21.89
C GLY A 268 8.03 10.91 20.86
N VAL A 269 9.29 11.26 21.11
CA VAL A 269 10.45 10.88 20.26
C VAL A 269 11.63 10.48 21.11
N VAL A 270 12.55 9.69 20.53
CA VAL A 270 13.81 9.31 21.19
C VAL A 270 14.97 10.02 20.53
N ARG A 271 15.81 10.69 21.34
CA ARG A 271 17.08 11.31 20.90
C ARG A 271 18.24 10.44 21.38
N GLU A 272 19.11 10.04 20.48
CA GLU A 272 20.27 9.21 20.78
C GLU A 272 21.46 9.60 19.90
N LYS A 273 22.67 9.50 20.44
CA LYS A 273 23.88 9.65 19.66
C LYS A 273 24.17 8.37 18.89
N VAL A 274 24.39 8.49 17.58
CA VAL A 274 24.73 7.37 16.70
C VAL A 274 25.87 7.76 15.75
N PRO A 275 26.61 6.79 15.18
CA PRO A 275 27.59 7.09 14.14
C PRO A 275 26.94 7.81 12.96
N SER A 276 27.63 8.81 12.40
CA SER A 276 27.15 9.47 11.19
C SER A 276 27.11 8.51 10.00
N PRO A 277 26.01 8.43 9.22
CA PRO A 277 25.96 7.61 7.99
C PRO A 277 27.01 8.01 6.96
N GLU A 278 27.45 9.27 6.98
CA GLU A 278 28.46 9.83 6.08
C GLU A 278 29.90 9.65 6.62
N GLY A 279 30.03 9.09 7.82
CA GLY A 279 31.30 9.03 8.56
C GLY A 279 31.59 10.35 9.28
N GLY A 280 32.63 10.36 10.13
CA GLY A 280 33.05 11.51 10.93
C GLY A 280 32.48 11.49 12.35
N GLU A 281 32.12 12.65 12.90
CA GLU A 281 31.63 12.77 14.27
C GLU A 281 30.23 12.17 14.44
N PRO A 282 29.92 11.59 15.62
CA PRO A 282 28.59 11.08 15.95
C PRO A 282 27.53 12.20 15.85
N ILE A 283 26.38 11.84 15.35
CA ILE A 283 25.22 12.74 15.21
C ILE A 283 24.15 12.44 16.25
N THR A 284 23.31 13.42 16.57
CA THR A 284 22.08 13.19 17.32
C THR A 284 20.99 12.71 16.37
N ALA A 285 20.60 11.45 16.49
CA ALA A 285 19.49 10.81 15.78
C ALA A 285 18.18 11.04 16.53
N VAL A 286 17.13 11.42 15.82
CA VAL A 286 15.78 11.56 16.39
C VAL A 286 14.87 10.49 15.74
N TYR A 287 14.30 9.64 16.58
CA TYR A 287 13.46 8.52 16.19
C TYR A 287 12.02 8.72 16.62
N LEU A 288 11.09 8.19 15.84
CA LEU A 288 9.82 7.76 16.41
C LEU A 288 10.06 6.52 17.30
N VAL A 289 9.41 6.49 18.46
CA VAL A 289 9.59 5.44 19.49
C VAL A 289 9.53 4.01 18.95
N PRO A 290 8.57 3.64 18.04
CA PRO A 290 8.49 2.28 17.50
C PRO A 290 9.75 1.84 16.75
N PHE A 291 10.37 2.72 15.96
CA PHE A 291 11.57 2.38 15.19
C PHE A 291 12.81 2.24 16.08
N HIS A 292 12.98 3.12 17.06
CA HIS A 292 14.06 3.00 18.04
C HIS A 292 13.98 1.68 18.81
N ARG A 293 12.80 1.37 19.38
CA ARG A 293 12.55 0.11 20.09
C ARG A 293 12.77 -1.12 19.20
N ALA A 294 12.39 -1.03 17.93
CA ALA A 294 12.56 -2.13 16.98
C ALA A 294 14.03 -2.39 16.62
N GLU A 295 14.86 -1.35 16.41
CA GLU A 295 16.29 -1.53 16.16
C GLU A 295 17.00 -2.17 17.35
N LEU A 296 16.77 -1.66 18.57
CA LEU A 296 17.32 -2.23 19.79
C LEU A 296 16.91 -3.70 19.97
N SER A 297 15.61 -3.95 19.77
CA SER A 297 15.05 -5.28 19.92
C SER A 297 15.61 -6.25 18.87
N LEU A 298 15.62 -5.87 17.59
CA LEU A 298 16.13 -6.71 16.52
C LEU A 298 17.61 -7.08 16.74
N ALA A 299 18.45 -6.09 17.04
CA ALA A 299 19.87 -6.33 17.36
C ALA A 299 20.02 -7.27 18.55
N GLY A 300 19.25 -7.07 19.62
CA GLY A 300 19.23 -7.93 20.79
C GLY A 300 18.81 -9.37 20.48
N GLN A 301 17.76 -9.55 19.65
CA GLN A 301 17.28 -10.87 19.25
C GLN A 301 18.29 -11.60 18.33
N VAL A 302 18.90 -10.92 17.38
CA VAL A 302 19.96 -11.52 16.53
C VAL A 302 21.13 -11.99 17.40
N ARG A 303 21.61 -11.15 18.34
CA ARG A 303 22.67 -11.55 19.27
C ARG A 303 22.26 -12.71 20.18
N ARG A 304 21.00 -12.75 20.63
CA ARG A 304 20.44 -13.87 21.40
C ARG A 304 20.53 -15.18 20.62
N LEU A 305 20.12 -15.17 19.34
CA LEU A 305 20.19 -16.36 18.48
C LEU A 305 21.65 -16.80 18.26
N LEU A 306 22.55 -15.85 17.99
CA LEU A 306 23.98 -16.16 17.73
C LEU A 306 24.66 -16.78 18.96
N ASN A 307 24.32 -16.34 20.16
CA ASN A 307 25.00 -16.69 21.41
C ASN A 307 24.33 -17.81 22.22
N THR A 308 23.21 -18.37 21.74
CA THR A 308 22.55 -19.48 22.44
C THR A 308 23.40 -20.74 22.44
N GLY A 309 23.48 -21.41 23.59
CA GLY A 309 24.12 -22.73 23.71
C GLY A 309 23.28 -23.87 23.13
N GLU A 310 21.96 -23.64 22.94
CA GLU A 310 21.06 -24.62 22.38
C GLU A 310 21.33 -24.83 20.88
N ASP A 311 21.03 -26.04 20.38
CA ASP A 311 21.13 -26.37 18.95
C ASP A 311 20.06 -27.38 18.55
N ARG A 312 19.15 -26.97 17.69
CA ARG A 312 18.10 -27.84 17.16
C ARG A 312 18.53 -28.65 15.95
N MET A 313 19.73 -28.38 15.42
CA MET A 313 20.29 -29.10 14.26
C MET A 313 21.64 -29.80 14.60
N PRO A 314 21.73 -30.54 15.71
CA PRO A 314 22.99 -31.13 16.18
C PRO A 314 23.58 -32.13 15.18
N ALA A 315 22.75 -32.73 14.29
CA ALA A 315 23.18 -33.66 13.27
C ALA A 315 24.15 -33.06 12.24
N PHE A 316 24.32 -31.72 12.21
CA PHE A 316 25.23 -31.02 11.31
C PHE A 316 26.53 -30.55 11.97
N ARG A 317 26.74 -30.80 13.28
CA ARG A 317 28.01 -30.48 13.98
C ARG A 317 29.18 -31.30 13.46
N ASP A 318 28.96 -32.63 13.38
CA ASP A 318 30.00 -33.59 13.05
C ASP A 318 29.70 -34.29 11.70
N VAL A 319 29.03 -33.62 10.79
CA VAL A 319 28.65 -34.19 9.49
C VAL A 319 29.89 -34.36 8.59
N ASP A 320 30.01 -35.51 7.95
CA ASP A 320 30.95 -35.72 6.83
C ASP A 320 30.43 -34.98 5.62
N TRP A 321 30.91 -33.74 5.42
CA TRP A 321 30.46 -32.90 4.33
C TRP A 321 30.78 -33.50 2.95
N GLY A 322 31.84 -34.29 2.79
CA GLY A 322 32.15 -34.95 1.55
C GLY A 322 31.04 -35.92 1.14
N LYS A 323 30.59 -36.78 2.08
CA LYS A 323 29.48 -37.71 1.85
C LYS A 323 28.14 -36.99 1.68
N ALA A 324 27.88 -35.94 2.49
CA ALA A 324 26.63 -35.19 2.40
C ALA A 324 26.46 -34.49 1.04
N LEU A 325 27.52 -33.86 0.54
CA LEU A 325 27.53 -33.19 -0.74
C LEU A 325 27.49 -34.19 -1.92
N ALA A 326 28.19 -35.32 -1.85
CA ALA A 326 28.07 -36.38 -2.83
C ALA A 326 26.65 -36.99 -2.89
N TRP A 327 26.02 -37.20 -1.74
CA TRP A 327 24.63 -37.61 -1.69
C TRP A 327 23.71 -36.55 -2.34
N LEU A 328 23.90 -35.28 -2.01
CA LEU A 328 23.15 -34.19 -2.60
C LEU A 328 23.28 -34.13 -4.12
N ALA A 329 24.51 -34.22 -4.63
CA ALA A 329 24.81 -34.24 -6.08
C ALA A 329 24.09 -35.39 -6.79
N SER A 330 24.09 -36.60 -6.18
CA SER A 330 23.38 -37.76 -6.74
C SER A 330 21.86 -37.52 -6.82
N ARG A 331 21.29 -36.73 -5.90
CA ARG A 331 19.85 -36.45 -5.82
C ARG A 331 19.42 -35.28 -6.69
N THR A 332 20.23 -34.25 -6.77
CA THR A 332 19.93 -33.02 -7.53
C THR A 332 20.41 -33.07 -8.98
N GLY A 333 21.29 -34.00 -9.31
CA GLY A 333 21.88 -34.15 -10.63
C GLY A 333 22.97 -33.11 -10.99
N ALA A 334 23.42 -32.34 -10.00
CA ALA A 334 24.44 -31.30 -10.20
C ALA A 334 25.30 -31.09 -8.94
N ASP A 335 26.58 -30.82 -9.15
CA ASP A 335 27.53 -30.43 -8.12
C ASP A 335 27.33 -28.95 -7.74
N LEU A 336 27.55 -28.63 -6.48
CA LEU A 336 27.61 -27.26 -5.99
C LEU A 336 28.93 -26.58 -6.35
N ALA A 337 28.88 -25.32 -6.69
CA ALA A 337 30.08 -24.49 -6.77
C ALA A 337 30.64 -24.21 -5.34
N PRO A 338 31.95 -23.88 -5.21
CA PRO A 338 32.54 -23.67 -3.88
C PRO A 338 31.82 -22.68 -2.98
N GLU A 339 31.32 -21.55 -3.54
CA GLU A 339 30.55 -20.56 -2.80
C GLU A 339 29.20 -21.13 -2.35
N GLN A 340 28.55 -21.96 -3.17
CA GLN A 340 27.29 -22.63 -2.85
C GLN A 340 27.50 -23.70 -1.77
N GLU A 341 28.58 -24.48 -1.82
CA GLU A 341 28.94 -25.41 -0.77
C GLU A 341 29.16 -24.68 0.56
N GLN A 342 29.89 -23.56 0.53
CA GLN A 342 30.11 -22.72 1.71
C GLN A 342 28.76 -22.23 2.29
N ALA A 343 27.83 -21.79 1.46
CA ALA A 343 26.50 -21.34 1.87
C ALA A 343 25.69 -22.47 2.51
N VAL A 344 25.70 -23.68 1.93
CA VAL A 344 25.04 -24.87 2.48
C VAL A 344 25.61 -25.20 3.86
N ARG A 345 26.94 -25.27 4.00
CA ARG A 345 27.61 -25.52 5.29
C ARG A 345 27.25 -24.46 6.30
N LEU A 346 27.29 -23.17 5.89
CA LEU A 346 27.00 -22.05 6.77
C LEU A 346 25.56 -22.12 7.33
N ALA A 347 24.56 -22.28 6.45
CA ALA A 347 23.15 -22.32 6.82
C ALA A 347 22.81 -23.47 7.79
N LEU A 348 23.45 -24.62 7.61
CA LEU A 348 23.19 -25.81 8.40
C LEU A 348 24.01 -25.90 9.68
N SER A 349 25.09 -25.09 9.83
CA SER A 349 25.97 -25.12 11.01
C SER A 349 25.92 -23.84 11.87
N ARG A 350 25.34 -22.74 11.37
CA ARG A 350 25.28 -21.46 12.08
C ARG A 350 23.84 -21.07 12.41
N LYS A 351 23.66 -20.46 13.57
CA LYS A 351 22.32 -20.09 14.06
C LYS A 351 21.64 -18.98 13.27
N VAL A 352 22.42 -18.03 12.78
CA VAL A 352 21.95 -17.00 11.87
C VAL A 352 22.93 -16.91 10.72
N ALA A 353 22.44 -16.90 9.50
CA ALA A 353 23.26 -16.81 8.30
C ALA A 353 22.55 -15.99 7.21
N VAL A 354 23.32 -15.32 6.36
CA VAL A 354 22.82 -14.60 5.20
C VAL A 354 23.40 -15.19 3.92
N LEU A 355 22.53 -15.45 2.94
CA LEU A 355 22.90 -15.82 1.57
C LEU A 355 22.47 -14.69 0.62
N THR A 356 23.42 -14.03 -0.02
CA THR A 356 23.14 -12.97 -0.99
C THR A 356 23.78 -13.25 -2.35
N GLY A 357 23.31 -12.60 -3.39
CA GLY A 357 23.87 -12.68 -4.74
C GLY A 357 22.90 -12.21 -5.82
N GLY A 358 23.41 -11.84 -6.98
CA GLY A 358 22.64 -11.35 -8.12
C GLY A 358 21.87 -12.45 -8.88
N PRO A 359 21.24 -12.09 -10.01
CA PRO A 359 20.57 -13.04 -10.89
C PRO A 359 21.58 -13.99 -11.54
N GLY A 360 21.17 -15.25 -11.74
CA GLY A 360 22.00 -16.26 -12.38
C GLY A 360 23.12 -16.84 -11.53
N CYS A 361 23.29 -16.41 -10.26
CA CYS A 361 24.31 -16.94 -9.35
C CYS A 361 23.86 -18.21 -8.59
N GLY A 362 22.65 -18.72 -8.82
CA GLY A 362 22.22 -20.01 -8.30
C GLY A 362 21.70 -19.97 -6.85
N LYS A 363 21.25 -18.84 -6.33
CA LYS A 363 20.61 -18.73 -4.99
C LYS A 363 19.52 -19.79 -4.80
N SER A 364 18.58 -19.88 -5.73
CA SER A 364 17.46 -20.81 -5.67
C SER A 364 17.90 -22.27 -5.58
N PHE A 365 18.91 -22.66 -6.35
CA PHE A 365 19.48 -24.00 -6.30
C PHE A 365 20.15 -24.27 -4.95
N THR A 366 20.86 -23.30 -4.40
CA THR A 366 21.50 -23.39 -3.09
C THR A 366 20.45 -23.55 -1.96
N VAL A 367 19.37 -22.77 -2.00
CA VAL A 367 18.27 -22.87 -1.03
C VAL A 367 17.61 -24.25 -1.08
N ARG A 368 17.29 -24.74 -2.28
CA ARG A 368 16.76 -26.11 -2.47
C ARG A 368 17.69 -27.15 -1.87
N SER A 369 19.00 -27.03 -2.10
CA SER A 369 20.02 -27.95 -1.57
C SER A 369 20.08 -27.94 -0.05
N ILE A 370 19.96 -26.76 0.58
CA ILE A 370 19.89 -26.62 2.06
C ILE A 370 18.65 -27.32 2.60
N VAL A 371 17.49 -27.08 1.99
CA VAL A 371 16.22 -27.68 2.42
C VAL A 371 16.24 -29.21 2.27
N GLU A 372 16.77 -29.73 1.18
CA GLU A 372 16.92 -31.17 0.93
C GLU A 372 17.80 -31.84 2.00
N LEU A 373 18.96 -31.27 2.31
CA LEU A 373 19.85 -31.79 3.36
C LEU A 373 19.24 -31.73 4.75
N ALA A 374 18.58 -30.62 5.09
CA ALA A 374 17.92 -30.45 6.38
C ALA A 374 16.82 -31.51 6.56
N ARG A 375 15.98 -31.72 5.55
CA ARG A 375 14.91 -32.73 5.56
C ARG A 375 15.46 -34.17 5.60
N ALA A 376 16.57 -34.45 4.93
CA ALA A 376 17.23 -35.75 5.00
C ALA A 376 17.64 -36.12 6.42
N LYS A 377 17.92 -35.11 7.26
CA LYS A 377 18.19 -35.25 8.70
C LYS A 377 16.93 -35.09 9.58
N LYS A 378 15.73 -35.06 8.99
CA LYS A 378 14.43 -34.92 9.66
C LYS A 378 14.27 -33.59 10.41
N ALA A 379 14.98 -32.55 10.03
CA ALA A 379 14.80 -31.23 10.59
C ALA A 379 13.44 -30.65 10.15
N LYS A 380 12.76 -29.96 11.07
CA LYS A 380 11.55 -29.20 10.80
C LYS A 380 11.94 -27.90 10.09
N VAL A 381 11.66 -27.82 8.80
CA VAL A 381 11.99 -26.64 7.97
C VAL A 381 10.74 -25.82 7.74
N VAL A 382 10.80 -24.54 8.10
CA VAL A 382 9.77 -23.52 7.80
C VAL A 382 10.30 -22.58 6.75
N LEU A 383 9.49 -22.36 5.70
CA LEU A 383 9.83 -21.52 4.56
C LEU A 383 8.92 -20.30 4.50
N ALA A 384 9.49 -19.12 4.33
CA ALA A 384 8.72 -17.89 4.24
C ALA A 384 9.32 -16.90 3.22
N ALA A 385 8.48 -15.95 2.79
CA ALA A 385 8.90 -14.81 2.00
C ALA A 385 8.04 -13.58 2.34
N PRO A 386 8.48 -12.34 2.04
CA PRO A 386 7.69 -11.15 2.32
C PRO A 386 6.39 -11.04 1.51
N THR A 387 6.34 -11.64 0.31
CA THR A 387 5.19 -11.58 -0.61
C THR A 387 4.65 -12.97 -0.95
N GLY A 388 3.34 -13.06 -1.27
CA GLY A 388 2.69 -14.33 -1.67
C GLY A 388 3.34 -14.96 -2.90
N ARG A 389 3.69 -14.16 -3.90
CA ARG A 389 4.38 -14.68 -5.12
C ARG A 389 5.76 -15.26 -4.84
N ALA A 390 6.53 -14.60 -3.98
CA ALA A 390 7.84 -15.13 -3.58
C ALA A 390 7.68 -16.42 -2.76
N ALA A 391 6.69 -16.48 -1.87
CA ALA A 391 6.38 -17.69 -1.11
C ALA A 391 5.95 -18.86 -2.01
N LYS A 392 5.05 -18.63 -2.98
CA LYS A 392 4.66 -19.63 -3.98
C LYS A 392 5.86 -20.15 -4.77
N ARG A 393 6.71 -19.24 -5.26
CA ARG A 393 7.93 -19.62 -5.97
C ARG A 393 8.86 -20.47 -5.10
N LEU A 394 9.02 -20.12 -3.83
CA LEU A 394 9.81 -20.87 -2.88
C LEU A 394 9.22 -22.26 -2.65
N SER A 395 7.89 -22.41 -2.59
CA SER A 395 7.20 -23.70 -2.51
C SER A 395 7.47 -24.56 -3.75
N GLU A 396 7.30 -23.99 -4.94
CA GLU A 396 7.54 -24.69 -6.22
C GLU A 396 9.00 -25.17 -6.34
N LEU A 397 9.95 -24.34 -5.91
CA LEU A 397 11.37 -24.62 -5.96
C LEU A 397 11.79 -25.76 -5.02
N THR A 398 11.26 -25.76 -3.81
CA THR A 398 11.68 -26.67 -2.74
C THR A 398 10.79 -27.91 -2.61
N GLY A 399 9.62 -27.91 -3.26
CA GLY A 399 8.60 -28.96 -3.06
C GLY A 399 8.05 -28.99 -1.62
N ALA A 400 8.15 -27.87 -0.91
CA ALA A 400 7.69 -27.72 0.46
C ALA A 400 6.78 -26.48 0.58
N GLU A 401 5.81 -26.55 1.48
CA GLU A 401 4.92 -25.41 1.71
C GLU A 401 5.72 -24.22 2.25
N ALA A 402 5.53 -23.05 1.62
CA ALA A 402 6.05 -21.77 2.06
C ALA A 402 4.89 -20.78 2.20
N SER A 403 4.98 -19.87 3.14
CA SER A 403 3.96 -18.86 3.39
C SER A 403 4.55 -17.45 3.40
N THR A 404 3.69 -16.43 3.39
CA THR A 404 4.19 -15.07 3.65
C THR A 404 4.61 -14.94 5.12
N VAL A 405 5.60 -14.07 5.39
CA VAL A 405 6.03 -13.78 6.77
C VAL A 405 4.85 -13.32 7.63
N HIS A 406 3.93 -12.53 7.05
CA HIS A 406 2.71 -12.09 7.74
C HIS A 406 1.82 -13.28 8.16
N ARG A 407 1.59 -14.22 7.24
CA ARG A 407 0.79 -15.43 7.51
C ARG A 407 1.51 -16.36 8.47
N LEU A 408 2.82 -16.56 8.32
CA LEU A 408 3.64 -17.36 9.21
C LEU A 408 3.52 -16.90 10.67
N LEU A 409 3.51 -15.58 10.88
CA LEU A 409 3.42 -14.96 12.21
C LEU A 409 1.97 -14.73 12.66
N GLU A 410 0.96 -15.08 11.85
CA GLU A 410 -0.46 -14.79 12.09
C GLU A 410 -0.69 -13.31 12.46
N LEU A 411 -0.04 -12.39 11.73
CA LEU A 411 -0.15 -10.96 11.97
C LEU A 411 -1.56 -10.46 11.63
N LYS A 412 -2.21 -9.83 12.61
CA LYS A 412 -3.49 -9.13 12.42
C LYS A 412 -3.26 -7.66 12.10
N PRO A 413 -4.16 -7.01 11.34
CA PRO A 413 -4.08 -5.57 11.10
C PRO A 413 -4.04 -4.79 12.41
N GLY A 414 -2.98 -3.97 12.60
CA GLY A 414 -2.79 -3.17 13.81
C GLY A 414 -2.51 -3.96 15.09
N GLY A 415 -2.31 -5.31 15.00
CA GLY A 415 -2.11 -6.18 16.15
C GLY A 415 -0.69 -6.74 16.27
N ASP A 416 -0.46 -7.45 17.37
CA ASP A 416 0.75 -8.20 17.61
C ASP A 416 0.78 -9.51 16.82
N ALA A 417 1.97 -10.10 16.69
CA ALA A 417 2.15 -11.42 16.10
C ALA A 417 1.64 -12.49 17.08
N ALA A 418 1.03 -13.56 16.56
CA ALA A 418 0.68 -14.71 17.39
C ALA A 418 1.90 -15.55 17.82
N TYR A 419 2.99 -15.41 17.05
CA TYR A 419 4.28 -16.02 17.35
C TYR A 419 5.30 -14.94 17.72
N ASP A 420 5.95 -15.13 18.85
CA ASP A 420 6.95 -14.22 19.40
C ASP A 420 7.99 -15.00 20.23
N ARG A 421 8.64 -14.32 21.18
CA ARG A 421 9.61 -14.94 22.07
C ARG A 421 9.01 -15.97 23.02
N ASP A 422 7.78 -15.73 23.48
CA ASP A 422 7.10 -16.57 24.47
C ASP A 422 6.39 -17.75 23.81
N ARG A 423 5.98 -17.56 22.56
CA ARG A 423 5.41 -18.58 21.69
C ARG A 423 6.18 -18.66 20.37
N PRO A 424 7.37 -19.26 20.34
CA PRO A 424 8.19 -19.31 19.14
C PRO A 424 7.65 -20.29 18.09
N LEU A 425 8.10 -20.12 16.84
CA LEU A 425 7.84 -21.03 15.76
C LEU A 425 8.39 -22.43 16.08
N ASP A 426 7.60 -23.47 15.78
CA ASP A 426 8.04 -24.87 15.90
C ASP A 426 8.86 -25.27 14.67
N ALA A 427 10.09 -24.82 14.64
CA ALA A 427 11.03 -25.03 13.54
C ALA A 427 12.46 -25.28 14.06
N ASP A 428 13.21 -26.08 13.30
CA ASP A 428 14.65 -26.26 13.50
C ASP A 428 15.44 -25.35 12.55
N LEU A 429 14.90 -25.10 11.34
CA LEU A 429 15.43 -24.20 10.35
C LEU A 429 14.31 -23.31 9.80
N VAL A 430 14.49 -22.00 9.88
CA VAL A 430 13.64 -21.00 9.23
C VAL A 430 14.41 -20.40 8.06
N VAL A 431 13.84 -20.50 6.85
CA VAL A 431 14.42 -19.91 5.64
C VAL A 431 13.49 -18.82 5.15
N VAL A 432 14.02 -17.63 4.97
CA VAL A 432 13.27 -16.48 4.45
C VAL A 432 13.91 -15.99 3.16
N ASP A 433 13.20 -16.17 2.05
CA ASP A 433 13.64 -15.68 0.73
C ASP A 433 13.15 -14.23 0.50
N GLU A 434 13.78 -13.54 -0.46
CA GLU A 434 13.55 -12.11 -0.77
C GLU A 434 13.70 -11.21 0.47
N ALA A 435 14.68 -11.52 1.34
CA ALA A 435 14.91 -10.80 2.60
C ALA A 435 15.28 -9.31 2.43
N SER A 436 15.67 -8.86 1.23
CA SER A 436 15.85 -7.44 0.90
C SER A 436 14.57 -6.61 1.05
N MET A 437 13.40 -7.26 1.01
CA MET A 437 12.09 -6.62 1.19
C MET A 437 11.65 -6.54 2.67
N LEU A 438 12.38 -7.13 3.61
CA LEU A 438 12.06 -7.04 5.04
C LEU A 438 12.40 -5.64 5.57
N ASP A 439 11.39 -4.92 6.03
CA ASP A 439 11.60 -3.71 6.82
C ASP A 439 11.96 -4.03 8.28
N LEU A 440 12.36 -3.01 9.02
CA LEU A 440 12.80 -3.13 10.40
C LEU A 440 11.72 -3.75 11.32
N LEU A 441 10.47 -3.32 11.18
CA LEU A 441 9.38 -3.77 12.06
C LEU A 441 9.02 -5.24 11.81
N LEU A 442 8.92 -5.63 10.53
CA LEU A 442 8.61 -7.00 10.15
C LEU A 442 9.76 -7.95 10.49
N ALA A 443 11.01 -7.54 10.23
CA ALA A 443 12.20 -8.31 10.60
C ALA A 443 12.29 -8.52 12.11
N ASN A 444 12.00 -7.48 12.91
CA ASN A 444 12.00 -7.61 14.37
C ASN A 444 10.94 -8.62 14.86
N LYS A 445 9.72 -8.58 14.31
CA LYS A 445 8.67 -9.56 14.65
C LYS A 445 9.10 -10.99 14.26
N LEU A 446 9.65 -11.16 13.06
CA LEU A 446 10.13 -12.45 12.57
C LEU A 446 11.22 -13.03 13.48
N VAL A 447 12.27 -12.25 13.77
CA VAL A 447 13.43 -12.76 14.55
C VAL A 447 13.04 -13.04 16.01
N LYS A 448 12.08 -12.31 16.57
CA LYS A 448 11.48 -12.63 17.88
C LYS A 448 10.83 -14.01 17.91
N ALA A 449 10.16 -14.40 16.82
CA ALA A 449 9.45 -15.66 16.73
C ALA A 449 10.37 -16.88 16.49
N VAL A 450 11.65 -16.67 16.14
CA VAL A 450 12.61 -17.77 15.98
C VAL A 450 13.01 -18.33 17.33
N ALA A 451 12.82 -19.63 17.49
CA ALA A 451 13.12 -20.34 18.75
C ALA A 451 14.62 -20.33 19.07
N PRO A 452 15.01 -20.32 20.35
CA PRO A 452 16.40 -20.58 20.75
C PRO A 452 16.89 -21.89 20.14
N GLY A 453 18.11 -21.87 19.61
CA GLY A 453 18.74 -23.03 19.00
C GLY A 453 18.27 -23.37 17.57
N ALA A 454 17.17 -22.79 17.08
CA ALA A 454 16.81 -22.89 15.67
C ALA A 454 17.76 -22.07 14.80
N HIS A 455 17.91 -22.49 13.53
CA HIS A 455 18.72 -21.78 12.56
C HIS A 455 17.83 -20.84 11.72
N LEU A 456 18.32 -19.63 11.47
CA LEU A 456 17.69 -18.63 10.61
C LEU A 456 18.58 -18.37 9.40
N LEU A 457 18.07 -18.65 8.22
CA LEU A 457 18.70 -18.29 6.95
C LEU A 457 17.91 -17.19 6.26
N LEU A 458 18.52 -16.03 6.07
CA LEU A 458 17.99 -14.95 5.26
C LEU A 458 18.61 -14.99 3.88
N VAL A 459 17.78 -15.04 2.85
CA VAL A 459 18.19 -15.12 1.44
C VAL A 459 17.69 -13.90 0.70
N GLY A 460 18.55 -13.24 -0.06
CA GLY A 460 18.12 -12.05 -0.80
C GLY A 460 19.19 -11.52 -1.75
N ASP A 461 18.88 -10.43 -2.39
CA ASP A 461 19.78 -9.70 -3.27
C ASP A 461 19.93 -8.27 -2.73
N VAL A 462 21.07 -7.99 -2.10
CA VAL A 462 21.33 -6.69 -1.45
C VAL A 462 21.43 -5.53 -2.45
N ASP A 463 21.66 -5.83 -3.71
CA ASP A 463 21.83 -4.83 -4.77
C ASP A 463 20.46 -4.41 -5.39
N GLN A 464 19.37 -5.13 -5.08
CA GLN A 464 18.02 -4.74 -5.45
C GLN A 464 17.51 -3.57 -4.60
N LEU A 465 16.30 -3.08 -4.95
CA LEU A 465 15.61 -2.09 -4.13
C LEU A 465 15.42 -2.62 -2.70
N PRO A 466 15.68 -1.81 -1.69
CA PRO A 466 15.40 -2.15 -0.30
C PRO A 466 13.88 -2.26 -0.04
N SER A 467 13.53 -2.60 1.20
CA SER A 467 12.14 -2.63 1.69
C SER A 467 11.42 -1.29 1.43
N VAL A 468 10.09 -1.33 1.26
CA VAL A 468 9.28 -0.10 1.20
C VAL A 468 9.25 0.59 2.56
N GLY A 469 9.14 -0.18 3.65
CA GLY A 469 9.21 0.34 5.02
C GLY A 469 10.62 0.74 5.47
N ALA A 470 10.71 1.32 6.66
CA ALA A 470 11.94 1.86 7.22
C ALA A 470 13.00 0.79 7.53
N GLY A 471 14.25 1.14 7.33
CA GLY A 471 15.42 0.30 7.58
C GLY A 471 15.97 -0.39 6.33
N GLU A 472 17.19 -0.89 6.44
CA GLU A 472 17.90 -1.68 5.43
C GLU A 472 18.45 -2.97 6.05
N VAL A 473 17.55 -3.77 6.64
CA VAL A 473 17.93 -4.91 7.50
C VAL A 473 18.94 -5.84 6.85
N LEU A 474 18.71 -6.25 5.58
CA LEU A 474 19.64 -7.15 4.91
C LEU A 474 21.03 -6.51 4.71
N SER A 475 21.09 -5.24 4.36
CA SER A 475 22.34 -4.48 4.19
C SER A 475 23.06 -4.31 5.54
N ASP A 476 22.34 -3.99 6.60
CA ASP A 476 22.89 -3.82 7.95
C ASP A 476 23.45 -5.13 8.52
N LEU A 477 22.79 -6.28 8.26
CA LEU A 477 23.28 -7.61 8.64
C LEU A 477 24.55 -8.01 7.87
N LEU A 478 24.73 -7.49 6.64
CA LEU A 478 25.89 -7.72 5.78
C LEU A 478 27.03 -6.71 5.99
N ALA A 479 26.84 -5.74 6.89
CA ALA A 479 27.83 -4.70 7.15
C ALA A 479 29.19 -5.31 7.55
N GLU A 480 30.27 -4.77 7.01
CA GLU A 480 31.63 -5.25 7.25
C GLU A 480 31.97 -5.22 8.74
N GLY A 481 32.53 -6.31 9.26
CA GLY A 481 32.79 -6.47 10.69
C GLY A 481 31.56 -6.77 11.56
N GLY A 482 30.38 -7.00 10.96
CA GLY A 482 29.18 -7.44 11.68
C GLY A 482 29.27 -8.87 12.20
N PRO A 483 28.43 -9.23 13.18
CA PRO A 483 28.50 -10.56 13.83
C PRO A 483 27.83 -11.68 13.02
N VAL A 484 27.05 -11.35 11.99
CA VAL A 484 26.27 -12.32 11.21
C VAL A 484 27.10 -12.85 10.03
N PRO A 485 27.39 -14.17 10.01
CA PRO A 485 28.12 -14.76 8.91
C PRO A 485 27.28 -14.77 7.62
N ALA A 486 27.92 -14.46 6.51
CA ALA A 486 27.28 -14.35 5.21
C ALA A 486 28.09 -15.00 4.09
N VAL A 487 27.41 -15.43 3.04
CA VAL A 487 28.02 -15.84 1.78
C VAL A 487 27.40 -15.03 0.65
N ARG A 488 28.24 -14.41 -0.18
CA ARG A 488 27.83 -13.73 -1.40
C ARG A 488 28.19 -14.59 -2.60
N LEU A 489 27.17 -15.04 -3.35
CA LEU A 489 27.36 -15.77 -4.61
C LEU A 489 27.71 -14.77 -5.70
N THR A 490 28.89 -14.91 -6.30
CA THR A 490 29.39 -14.02 -7.34
C THR A 490 29.49 -14.71 -8.68
N ARG A 491 29.60 -16.04 -8.70
CA ARG A 491 29.77 -16.83 -9.92
C ARG A 491 28.49 -16.93 -10.72
N ILE A 492 28.49 -16.38 -11.94
CA ILE A 492 27.41 -16.54 -12.91
C ILE A 492 27.57 -17.88 -13.62
N PHE A 493 26.55 -18.72 -13.63
CA PHE A 493 26.61 -20.02 -14.29
C PHE A 493 26.51 -19.89 -15.81
N ARG A 494 27.11 -20.87 -16.52
CA ARG A 494 27.25 -20.85 -17.98
C ARG A 494 25.95 -20.60 -18.75
N GLN A 495 24.85 -21.21 -18.34
CA GLN A 495 23.55 -20.97 -18.95
C GLN A 495 23.08 -19.52 -18.78
N ALA A 496 23.34 -18.93 -17.61
CA ALA A 496 23.00 -17.54 -17.31
C ALA A 496 23.96 -16.55 -18.02
N GLN A 497 25.19 -16.92 -18.28
CA GLN A 497 26.17 -16.10 -19.06
C GLN A 497 25.73 -15.87 -20.50
N GLN A 498 24.92 -16.77 -21.07
CA GLN A 498 24.38 -16.62 -22.43
C GLN A 498 23.19 -15.68 -22.49
N SER A 499 22.63 -15.31 -21.34
CA SER A 499 21.51 -14.37 -21.26
C SER A 499 22.02 -12.92 -21.24
N GLY A 500 21.58 -12.14 -22.21
CA GLY A 500 21.78 -10.69 -22.23
C GLY A 500 21.10 -9.99 -21.07
N VAL A 501 19.97 -10.53 -20.58
CA VAL A 501 19.27 -10.03 -19.39
C VAL A 501 20.16 -10.12 -18.16
N VAL A 502 20.77 -11.29 -17.89
CA VAL A 502 21.66 -11.49 -16.75
C VAL A 502 22.94 -10.68 -16.90
N THR A 503 23.55 -10.72 -18.06
CA THR A 503 24.77 -9.95 -18.34
C THR A 503 24.56 -8.46 -18.13
N ASN A 504 23.45 -7.91 -18.64
CA ASN A 504 23.12 -6.50 -18.48
C ASN A 504 22.72 -6.13 -17.06
N ALA A 505 22.06 -7.00 -16.30
CA ALA A 505 21.81 -6.78 -14.90
C ALA A 505 23.13 -6.57 -14.12
N HIS A 506 24.12 -7.45 -14.32
CA HIS A 506 25.43 -7.32 -13.68
C HIS A 506 26.20 -6.07 -14.16
N ARG A 507 26.13 -5.72 -15.45
CA ARG A 507 26.74 -4.48 -15.97
C ARG A 507 26.12 -3.24 -15.32
N ILE A 508 24.79 -3.18 -15.25
CA ILE A 508 24.06 -2.07 -14.59
C ILE A 508 24.49 -1.98 -13.13
N ASN A 509 24.54 -3.10 -12.42
CA ASN A 509 24.96 -3.13 -11.02
C ASN A 509 26.42 -2.65 -10.83
N ALA A 510 27.30 -2.97 -11.78
CA ALA A 510 28.67 -2.48 -11.81
C ALA A 510 28.82 -1.01 -12.30
N GLY A 511 27.72 -0.29 -12.54
CA GLY A 511 27.75 1.08 -13.04
C GLY A 511 28.12 1.20 -14.52
N GLN A 512 28.00 0.11 -15.29
CA GLN A 512 28.32 0.06 -16.73
C GLN A 512 26.99 0.11 -17.55
N PRO A 513 26.97 0.86 -18.67
CA PRO A 513 25.83 0.85 -19.56
C PRO A 513 25.47 -0.55 -20.06
N PRO A 514 24.19 -0.88 -20.22
CA PRO A 514 23.79 -2.16 -20.80
C PRO A 514 24.21 -2.28 -22.26
N LEU A 515 24.54 -3.51 -22.68
CA LEU A 515 24.73 -3.87 -24.08
C LEU A 515 23.35 -3.96 -24.75
N THR A 516 23.19 -3.33 -25.91
CA THR A 516 21.89 -3.25 -26.61
C THR A 516 21.95 -3.81 -28.03
N GLU A 517 23.11 -4.27 -28.48
CA GLU A 517 23.35 -4.79 -29.81
C GLU A 517 23.82 -6.25 -29.73
N GLY A 518 23.46 -7.06 -30.73
CA GLY A 518 23.88 -8.46 -30.82
C GLY A 518 23.23 -9.43 -29.84
N LEU A 519 22.19 -8.99 -29.11
CA LEU A 519 21.45 -9.80 -28.13
C LEU A 519 20.09 -10.22 -28.68
N SER A 520 19.63 -11.40 -28.26
CA SER A 520 18.34 -11.96 -28.66
C SER A 520 17.25 -11.76 -27.58
N ASP A 521 17.63 -11.34 -26.37
CA ASP A 521 16.77 -11.26 -25.19
C ASP A 521 16.83 -9.91 -24.47
N PHE A 522 17.57 -8.92 -25.02
CA PHE A 522 17.67 -7.57 -24.44
C PHE A 522 17.71 -6.52 -25.55
N PHE A 523 16.75 -5.60 -25.55
CA PHE A 523 16.57 -4.59 -26.59
C PHE A 523 16.42 -3.20 -26.03
N LEU A 524 16.81 -2.19 -26.81
CA LEU A 524 16.56 -0.78 -26.54
C LEU A 524 15.87 -0.14 -27.75
N PHE A 525 14.70 0.43 -27.52
CA PHE A 525 14.07 1.38 -28.44
C PHE A 525 14.32 2.79 -27.94
N VAL A 526 15.07 3.56 -28.72
CA VAL A 526 15.42 4.94 -28.36
C VAL A 526 14.26 5.86 -28.67
N GLU A 527 13.77 6.56 -27.66
CA GLU A 527 12.74 7.59 -27.76
C GLU A 527 12.96 8.62 -26.65
N ASP A 528 13.22 9.86 -27.04
CA ASP A 528 13.57 10.92 -26.08
C ASP A 528 12.35 11.62 -25.49
N GLU A 529 11.25 11.73 -26.26
CA GLU A 529 10.01 12.34 -25.83
C GLU A 529 9.22 11.38 -24.93
N THR A 530 8.89 11.86 -23.72
CA THR A 530 8.27 11.02 -22.68
C THR A 530 6.93 10.43 -23.10
N GLU A 531 6.09 11.21 -23.77
CA GLU A 531 4.77 10.76 -24.21
C GLU A 531 4.87 9.69 -25.30
N ASP A 532 5.77 9.87 -26.26
CA ASP A 532 5.98 8.93 -27.36
C ASP A 532 6.68 7.66 -26.89
N ALA A 533 7.59 7.78 -25.91
CA ALA A 533 8.15 6.62 -25.22
C ALA A 533 7.08 5.79 -24.50
N GLY A 534 6.09 6.44 -23.89
CA GLY A 534 4.93 5.76 -23.32
C GLY A 534 4.10 5.01 -24.35
N LYS A 535 3.74 5.66 -25.46
CA LYS A 535 3.01 5.04 -26.58
C LYS A 535 3.79 3.87 -27.20
N LEU A 536 5.10 4.05 -27.39
CA LEU A 536 6.00 3.01 -27.91
C LEU A 536 6.09 1.81 -26.96
N ALA A 537 6.16 2.04 -25.66
CA ALA A 537 6.15 0.96 -24.65
C ALA A 537 4.85 0.15 -24.72
N VAL A 538 3.71 0.80 -24.95
CA VAL A 538 2.41 0.13 -25.15
C VAL A 538 2.42 -0.71 -26.42
N ASP A 539 2.90 -0.17 -27.55
CA ASP A 539 2.97 -0.89 -28.83
C ASP A 539 3.91 -2.10 -28.72
N VAL A 540 5.06 -1.93 -28.06
CA VAL A 540 6.01 -3.03 -27.79
C VAL A 540 5.35 -4.13 -26.96
N ALA A 541 4.68 -3.78 -25.86
CA ALA A 541 4.07 -4.74 -24.96
C ALA A 541 2.85 -5.46 -25.56
N ALA A 542 1.98 -4.71 -26.24
CA ALA A 542 0.71 -5.22 -26.73
C ALA A 542 0.83 -5.92 -28.09
N ARG A 543 1.80 -5.55 -28.95
CA ARG A 543 1.87 -6.00 -30.35
C ARG A 543 3.20 -6.62 -30.72
N ARG A 544 4.34 -5.91 -30.53
CA ARG A 544 5.64 -6.37 -31.07
C ARG A 544 6.16 -7.60 -30.35
N ILE A 545 6.10 -7.65 -29.02
CA ILE A 545 6.53 -8.83 -28.25
C ILE A 545 5.66 -10.05 -28.59
N PRO A 546 4.31 -9.98 -28.55
CA PRO A 546 3.46 -11.08 -29.00
C PRO A 546 3.78 -11.58 -30.41
N ALA A 547 3.91 -10.66 -31.37
CA ALA A 547 4.15 -11.00 -32.77
C ALA A 547 5.51 -11.67 -32.99
N LYS A 548 6.57 -11.21 -32.31
CA LYS A 548 7.94 -11.69 -32.54
C LYS A 548 8.30 -12.91 -31.70
N PHE A 549 7.81 -12.98 -30.46
CA PHE A 549 8.22 -13.99 -29.47
C PHE A 549 7.11 -14.98 -29.09
N GLY A 550 5.88 -14.82 -29.63
CA GLY A 550 4.76 -15.68 -29.32
C GLY A 550 4.25 -15.59 -27.86
N LEU A 551 4.66 -14.55 -27.13
CA LEU A 551 4.26 -14.32 -25.74
C LEU A 551 2.89 -13.67 -25.67
N ASN A 552 2.08 -14.06 -24.69
CA ASN A 552 0.77 -13.46 -24.45
C ASN A 552 0.91 -12.10 -23.79
N ALA A 553 0.41 -11.03 -24.43
CA ALA A 553 0.51 -9.65 -23.93
C ALA A 553 -0.04 -9.45 -22.52
N ARG A 554 -1.11 -10.17 -22.15
CA ARG A 554 -1.76 -10.04 -20.84
C ARG A 554 -1.04 -10.85 -19.76
N ARG A 555 -0.68 -12.10 -20.06
CA ARG A 555 -0.14 -13.04 -19.08
C ARG A 555 1.38 -12.96 -18.96
N ASP A 556 2.08 -12.85 -20.10
CA ASP A 556 3.52 -13.07 -20.16
C ASP A 556 4.32 -11.76 -20.22
N VAL A 557 3.67 -10.64 -20.53
CA VAL A 557 4.31 -9.32 -20.61
C VAL A 557 3.90 -8.43 -19.45
N GLN A 558 4.87 -7.76 -18.84
CA GLN A 558 4.64 -6.78 -17.79
C GLN A 558 5.36 -5.48 -18.13
N VAL A 559 4.63 -4.36 -18.06
CA VAL A 559 5.24 -3.03 -18.14
C VAL A 559 5.61 -2.57 -16.73
N LEU A 560 6.88 -2.20 -16.53
CA LEU A 560 7.42 -1.74 -15.25
C LEU A 560 7.87 -0.29 -15.35
N ALA A 561 7.10 0.63 -14.79
CA ALA A 561 7.41 2.06 -14.82
C ALA A 561 8.17 2.51 -13.57
N PRO A 562 9.11 3.46 -13.67
CA PRO A 562 9.80 4.04 -12.53
C PRO A 562 8.84 4.74 -11.55
N MET A 563 7.75 5.33 -12.05
CA MET A 563 6.80 6.13 -11.28
C MET A 563 5.36 5.82 -11.66
N HIS A 564 4.42 6.22 -10.78
CA HIS A 564 2.98 6.01 -11.03
C HIS A 564 2.38 7.09 -11.94
N ARG A 565 2.78 8.36 -11.73
CA ARG A 565 2.23 9.53 -12.43
C ARG A 565 3.03 9.87 -13.69
N GLY A 566 2.43 10.66 -14.58
CA GLY A 566 3.04 11.15 -15.81
C GLY A 566 2.74 10.30 -17.05
N PRO A 567 3.10 10.77 -18.27
CA PRO A 567 2.77 10.12 -19.54
C PRO A 567 3.37 8.70 -19.71
N ALA A 568 4.56 8.46 -19.16
CA ALA A 568 5.19 7.15 -19.08
C ALA A 568 5.01 6.47 -17.70
N GLY A 569 4.12 6.98 -16.85
CA GLY A 569 3.80 6.44 -15.54
C GLY A 569 2.81 5.28 -15.60
N ALA A 570 2.87 4.38 -14.61
CA ALA A 570 2.05 3.17 -14.57
C ALA A 570 0.54 3.47 -14.63
N GLY A 571 0.06 4.55 -14.03
CA GLY A 571 -1.34 4.94 -14.05
C GLY A 571 -1.84 5.26 -15.46
N HIS A 572 -1.11 6.06 -16.21
CA HIS A 572 -1.45 6.42 -17.59
C HIS A 572 -1.31 5.23 -18.55
N LEU A 573 -0.20 4.49 -18.42
CA LEU A 573 0.07 3.32 -19.24
C LEU A 573 -0.99 2.23 -19.09
N ASN A 574 -1.57 2.04 -17.90
CA ASN A 574 -2.66 1.08 -17.69
C ASN A 574 -3.88 1.39 -18.58
N GLY A 575 -4.26 2.66 -18.71
CA GLY A 575 -5.37 3.05 -19.59
C GLY A 575 -5.09 2.75 -21.07
N LEU A 576 -3.87 3.07 -21.55
CA LEU A 576 -3.45 2.79 -22.93
C LEU A 576 -3.33 1.28 -23.20
N LEU A 577 -2.75 0.52 -22.27
CA LEU A 577 -2.60 -0.92 -22.38
C LEU A 577 -3.95 -1.64 -22.33
N GLN A 578 -4.88 -1.20 -21.48
CA GLN A 578 -6.23 -1.73 -21.45
C GLN A 578 -6.90 -1.58 -22.83
N GLN A 579 -6.82 -0.39 -23.41
CA GLN A 579 -7.40 -0.16 -24.75
C GLN A 579 -6.75 -1.02 -25.83
N ALA A 580 -5.44 -1.26 -25.74
CA ALA A 580 -4.70 -2.05 -26.73
C ALA A 580 -4.90 -3.58 -26.56
N ILE A 581 -5.02 -4.08 -25.32
CA ILE A 581 -5.06 -5.53 -25.01
C ILE A 581 -6.48 -6.03 -24.76
N THR A 582 -7.32 -5.21 -24.09
CA THR A 582 -8.70 -5.52 -23.74
C THR A 582 -9.60 -4.35 -24.18
N PRO A 583 -9.75 -4.13 -25.51
CA PRO A 583 -10.61 -3.06 -26.01
C PRO A 583 -12.07 -3.28 -25.60
N GLY A 584 -12.80 -2.18 -25.40
CA GLY A 584 -14.23 -2.24 -25.11
C GLY A 584 -14.99 -2.97 -26.21
N ARG A 585 -15.95 -3.77 -25.82
CA ARG A 585 -16.83 -4.53 -26.70
C ARG A 585 -18.28 -4.14 -26.44
N PRO A 586 -19.06 -3.80 -27.47
CA PRO A 586 -20.48 -3.42 -27.31
C PRO A 586 -21.36 -4.55 -26.74
N ASP A 587 -20.93 -5.79 -26.91
CA ASP A 587 -21.64 -7.01 -26.48
C ASP A 587 -21.32 -7.43 -25.04
N LEU A 588 -20.34 -6.80 -24.39
CA LEU A 588 -19.94 -7.13 -23.04
C LEU A 588 -20.15 -5.94 -22.08
N PRO A 589 -20.59 -6.20 -20.84
CA PRO A 589 -20.77 -5.15 -19.86
C PRO A 589 -19.43 -4.53 -19.42
N GLU A 590 -19.48 -3.24 -19.13
CA GLU A 590 -18.39 -2.47 -18.52
C GLU A 590 -18.87 -1.85 -17.21
N LYS A 591 -18.03 -1.80 -16.19
CA LYS A 591 -18.29 -1.06 -14.95
C LYS A 591 -17.31 0.10 -14.79
N ARG A 592 -17.86 1.31 -14.66
CA ARG A 592 -17.07 2.49 -14.29
C ARG A 592 -17.08 2.68 -12.78
N PHE A 593 -15.90 2.83 -12.21
CA PHE A 593 -15.73 3.08 -10.78
C PHE A 593 -14.44 3.87 -10.53
N GLY A 594 -14.50 4.94 -9.73
CA GLY A 594 -13.32 5.71 -9.32
C GLY A 594 -12.45 6.21 -10.50
N GLY A 595 -13.06 6.61 -11.62
CA GLY A 595 -12.35 7.04 -12.84
C GLY A 595 -11.74 5.89 -13.65
N ARG A 596 -11.91 4.64 -13.26
CA ARG A 596 -11.47 3.42 -13.96
C ARG A 596 -12.67 2.77 -14.66
N VAL A 597 -12.38 2.01 -15.71
CA VAL A 597 -13.38 1.18 -16.40
C VAL A 597 -12.92 -0.27 -16.28
N PHE A 598 -13.72 -1.12 -15.65
CA PHE A 598 -13.46 -2.56 -15.55
C PHE A 598 -14.21 -3.33 -16.63
N ARG A 599 -13.53 -4.29 -17.26
CA ARG A 599 -14.02 -5.14 -18.36
C ARG A 599 -13.69 -6.59 -18.11
N VAL A 600 -14.51 -7.48 -18.61
CA VAL A 600 -14.15 -8.91 -18.65
C VAL A 600 -12.87 -9.08 -19.47
N GLY A 601 -11.91 -9.78 -18.88
CA GLY A 601 -10.58 -9.97 -19.43
C GLY A 601 -9.54 -8.95 -18.97
N ASP A 602 -9.88 -7.95 -18.16
CA ASP A 602 -8.89 -7.03 -17.61
C ASP A 602 -7.91 -7.73 -16.65
N LYS A 603 -6.63 -7.36 -16.75
CA LYS A 603 -5.62 -7.71 -15.78
C LYS A 603 -5.69 -6.73 -14.61
N VAL A 604 -5.96 -7.25 -13.43
CA VAL A 604 -6.14 -6.45 -12.20
C VAL A 604 -5.24 -6.92 -11.07
N THR A 605 -5.04 -6.09 -10.08
CA THR A 605 -4.32 -6.43 -8.84
C THR A 605 -5.07 -5.89 -7.64
N GLN A 606 -5.07 -6.66 -6.56
CA GLN A 606 -5.49 -6.21 -5.23
C GLN A 606 -4.51 -5.13 -4.73
N ILE A 607 -5.03 -4.04 -4.18
CA ILE A 607 -4.20 -2.92 -3.71
C ILE A 607 -4.18 -2.73 -2.21
N ARG A 608 -4.94 -3.53 -1.48
CA ARG A 608 -4.94 -3.62 -0.01
C ARG A 608 -5.20 -5.06 0.43
N ASN A 609 -4.81 -5.42 1.65
CA ASN A 609 -5.13 -6.74 2.19
C ASN A 609 -6.62 -6.82 2.54
N ASN A 610 -7.27 -7.91 2.16
CA ASN A 610 -8.61 -8.24 2.58
C ASN A 610 -8.62 -9.69 3.08
N TYR A 611 -8.75 -9.87 4.39
CA TYR A 611 -8.66 -11.16 5.06
C TYR A 611 -9.96 -11.95 5.01
N ASP A 612 -11.07 -11.28 4.64
CA ASP A 612 -12.41 -11.86 4.61
C ASP A 612 -12.77 -12.42 3.23
N LYS A 613 -11.92 -12.23 2.21
CA LYS A 613 -12.12 -12.70 0.84
C LYS A 613 -11.28 -13.93 0.52
N GLY A 614 -11.86 -14.83 -0.32
CA GLY A 614 -11.20 -16.06 -0.71
C GLY A 614 -11.08 -17.06 0.45
N GLU A 615 -10.43 -18.20 0.19
CA GLU A 615 -10.23 -19.21 1.23
C GLU A 615 -9.22 -18.81 2.31
N ASN A 616 -8.25 -17.98 1.94
CA ASN A 616 -7.11 -17.64 2.80
C ASN A 616 -6.84 -16.13 2.90
N GLY A 617 -7.78 -15.28 2.51
CA GLY A 617 -7.59 -13.85 2.35
C GLY A 617 -6.95 -13.47 0.99
N VAL A 618 -7.21 -12.25 0.52
CA VAL A 618 -6.60 -11.69 -0.69
C VAL A 618 -5.66 -10.57 -0.29
N PHE A 619 -4.41 -10.65 -0.73
CA PHE A 619 -3.36 -9.75 -0.27
C PHE A 619 -2.98 -8.68 -1.30
N ASN A 620 -2.46 -7.56 -0.81
CA ASN A 620 -1.92 -6.52 -1.67
C ASN A 620 -0.85 -7.11 -2.62
N GLY A 621 -1.02 -6.86 -3.92
CA GLY A 621 -0.16 -7.40 -4.96
C GLY A 621 -0.65 -8.71 -5.60
N THR A 622 -1.71 -9.36 -5.07
CA THR A 622 -2.36 -10.48 -5.76
C THR A 622 -2.88 -10.00 -7.11
N VAL A 623 -2.47 -10.69 -8.17
CA VAL A 623 -2.88 -10.36 -9.55
C VAL A 623 -3.87 -11.38 -10.04
N GLY A 624 -4.80 -10.94 -10.86
CA GLY A 624 -5.80 -11.80 -11.48
C GLY A 624 -6.34 -11.20 -12.78
N VAL A 625 -7.28 -11.94 -13.36
CA VAL A 625 -8.01 -11.54 -14.56
C VAL A 625 -9.49 -11.50 -14.25
N VAL A 626 -10.16 -10.43 -14.67
CA VAL A 626 -11.62 -10.33 -14.53
C VAL A 626 -12.27 -11.37 -15.45
N THR A 627 -12.97 -12.35 -14.86
CA THR A 627 -13.64 -13.44 -15.56
C THR A 627 -15.14 -13.20 -15.75
N GLY A 628 -15.75 -12.41 -14.87
CA GLY A 628 -17.18 -12.11 -14.90
C GLY A 628 -17.47 -10.68 -14.45
N LEU A 629 -18.55 -10.12 -15.02
CA LEU A 629 -19.09 -8.83 -14.60
C LEU A 629 -20.61 -8.92 -14.71
N ASP A 630 -21.29 -9.00 -13.59
CA ASP A 630 -22.74 -9.05 -13.47
C ASP A 630 -23.27 -7.69 -13.01
N VAL A 631 -23.99 -7.01 -13.93
CA VAL A 631 -24.54 -5.69 -13.66
C VAL A 631 -25.80 -5.76 -12.79
N ASP A 632 -26.56 -6.85 -12.90
CA ASP A 632 -27.82 -7.03 -12.17
C ASP A 632 -27.53 -7.39 -10.70
N GLU A 633 -26.57 -8.28 -10.46
CA GLU A 633 -26.10 -8.65 -9.11
C GLU A 633 -25.08 -7.67 -8.54
N GLN A 634 -24.64 -6.68 -9.31
CA GLN A 634 -23.60 -5.69 -8.96
C GLN A 634 -22.28 -6.34 -8.51
N LYS A 635 -21.86 -7.39 -9.21
CA LYS A 635 -20.66 -8.18 -8.86
C LYS A 635 -19.63 -8.22 -9.99
N LEU A 636 -18.38 -8.26 -9.61
CA LEU A 636 -17.24 -8.50 -10.49
C LEU A 636 -16.46 -9.71 -9.95
N THR A 637 -16.14 -10.67 -10.84
CA THR A 637 -15.38 -11.86 -10.47
C THR A 637 -13.97 -11.77 -11.05
N VAL A 638 -12.98 -12.03 -10.22
CA VAL A 638 -11.56 -12.09 -10.60
C VAL A 638 -11.03 -13.49 -10.37
N ARG A 639 -10.43 -14.10 -11.38
CA ARG A 639 -9.63 -15.31 -11.23
C ARG A 639 -8.19 -14.92 -10.97
N THR A 640 -7.67 -15.30 -9.82
CA THR A 640 -6.31 -15.00 -9.40
C THR A 640 -5.27 -15.86 -10.13
N ASP A 641 -3.98 -15.52 -10.04
CA ASP A 641 -2.86 -16.33 -10.52
C ASP A 641 -2.76 -17.70 -9.79
N GLU A 642 -3.49 -17.86 -8.68
CA GLU A 642 -3.62 -19.11 -7.91
C GLU A 642 -4.83 -19.95 -8.32
N ASP A 643 -5.50 -19.55 -9.40
CA ASP A 643 -6.70 -20.18 -9.98
C ASP A 643 -7.95 -20.14 -9.06
N GLU A 644 -7.92 -19.25 -8.05
CA GLU A 644 -9.04 -18.98 -7.16
C GLU A 644 -9.95 -17.89 -7.75
N GLU A 645 -11.27 -18.09 -7.67
CA GLU A 645 -12.25 -17.10 -8.09
C GLU A 645 -12.71 -16.26 -6.89
N ILE A 646 -12.47 -14.95 -6.99
CA ILE A 646 -12.82 -13.97 -5.96
C ILE A 646 -13.92 -13.06 -6.46
N GLY A 647 -15.03 -12.97 -5.73
CA GLY A 647 -16.11 -12.03 -5.99
C GLY A 647 -15.88 -10.68 -5.31
N TYR A 648 -16.18 -9.60 -6.03
CA TYR A 648 -16.17 -8.23 -5.51
C TYR A 648 -17.52 -7.59 -5.77
N ASP A 649 -18.14 -7.03 -4.75
CA ASP A 649 -19.28 -6.17 -4.92
C ASP A 649 -18.82 -4.84 -5.55
N PHE A 650 -19.70 -4.11 -6.23
CA PHE A 650 -19.29 -2.93 -6.97
C PHE A 650 -18.77 -1.78 -6.09
N ASP A 651 -19.13 -1.73 -4.82
CA ASP A 651 -18.63 -0.79 -3.83
C ASP A 651 -17.22 -1.15 -3.30
N GLU A 652 -16.77 -2.40 -3.52
CA GLU A 652 -15.44 -2.88 -3.16
C GLU A 652 -14.40 -2.74 -4.30
N LEU A 653 -14.78 -2.19 -5.46
CA LEU A 653 -13.87 -2.04 -6.61
C LEU A 653 -12.74 -1.03 -6.39
N ASP A 654 -12.77 -0.28 -5.28
CA ASP A 654 -11.63 0.52 -4.82
C ASP A 654 -10.45 -0.35 -4.36
N GLU A 655 -10.68 -1.62 -4.03
CA GLU A 655 -9.65 -2.61 -3.71
C GLU A 655 -8.85 -3.09 -4.94
N LEU A 656 -9.36 -2.87 -6.15
CA LEU A 656 -8.76 -3.32 -7.39
C LEU A 656 -8.14 -2.18 -8.20
N ALA A 657 -7.01 -2.46 -8.82
CA ALA A 657 -6.40 -1.58 -9.82
C ALA A 657 -6.01 -2.39 -11.07
N HIS A 658 -5.94 -1.74 -12.23
CA HIS A 658 -5.36 -2.37 -13.42
C HIS A 658 -3.88 -2.70 -13.21
N ALA A 659 -3.43 -3.83 -13.76
CA ALA A 659 -2.10 -4.38 -13.55
C ALA A 659 -1.33 -4.68 -14.85
N TYR A 660 -1.71 -4.09 -15.97
CA TYR A 660 -0.94 -4.18 -17.21
C TYR A 660 0.41 -3.47 -17.08
N ALA A 661 0.41 -2.33 -16.37
CA ALA A 661 1.60 -1.63 -15.94
C ALA A 661 1.59 -1.47 -14.42
N MET A 662 2.76 -1.59 -13.79
CA MET A 662 2.94 -1.32 -12.36
C MET A 662 4.26 -0.59 -12.12
N THR A 663 4.44 -0.03 -10.93
CA THR A 663 5.73 0.55 -10.57
C THR A 663 6.75 -0.56 -10.29
N ILE A 664 8.03 -0.26 -10.51
CA ILE A 664 9.13 -1.20 -10.25
C ILE A 664 9.10 -1.66 -8.79
N HIS A 665 8.79 -0.78 -7.83
CA HIS A 665 8.65 -1.14 -6.42
C HIS A 665 7.57 -2.22 -6.19
N ARG A 666 6.41 -2.10 -6.85
CA ARG A 666 5.34 -3.10 -6.73
C ARG A 666 5.65 -4.43 -7.40
N SER A 667 6.66 -4.48 -8.28
CA SER A 667 7.09 -5.72 -8.93
C SER A 667 8.09 -6.54 -8.12
N GLN A 668 8.56 -6.04 -6.98
CA GLN A 668 9.47 -6.77 -6.10
C GLN A 668 8.85 -8.12 -5.70
N GLY A 669 9.67 -9.16 -5.59
CA GLY A 669 9.21 -10.53 -5.33
C GLY A 669 8.49 -11.22 -6.49
N SER A 670 8.28 -10.53 -7.64
CA SER A 670 7.63 -11.07 -8.84
C SER A 670 8.63 -11.25 -9.98
N GLU A 671 8.36 -12.20 -10.88
CA GLU A 671 9.11 -12.39 -12.11
C GLU A 671 8.17 -12.61 -13.29
N TYR A 672 8.57 -12.14 -14.47
CA TYR A 672 7.77 -12.18 -15.69
C TYR A 672 8.56 -12.74 -16.86
N PRO A 673 7.93 -13.49 -17.79
CA PRO A 673 8.62 -13.92 -19.00
C PRO A 673 9.24 -12.78 -19.81
N ALA A 674 8.52 -11.68 -19.97
CA ALA A 674 9.00 -10.47 -20.64
C ALA A 674 8.67 -9.20 -19.85
N VAL A 675 9.60 -8.26 -19.82
CA VAL A 675 9.46 -6.97 -19.16
C VAL A 675 9.73 -5.83 -20.13
N VAL A 676 8.86 -4.83 -20.14
CA VAL A 676 9.03 -3.56 -20.87
C VAL A 676 9.22 -2.43 -19.86
N ILE A 677 10.30 -1.69 -19.99
CA ILE A 677 10.68 -0.66 -19.01
C ILE A 677 10.80 0.70 -19.73
N PRO A 678 9.83 1.61 -19.55
CA PRO A 678 10.00 2.99 -20.02
C PRO A 678 10.99 3.73 -19.12
N VAL A 679 12.10 4.24 -19.71
CA VAL A 679 13.17 4.96 -19.00
C VAL A 679 13.32 6.34 -19.62
N THR A 680 12.61 7.32 -19.06
CA THR A 680 12.53 8.70 -19.58
C THR A 680 13.09 9.70 -18.61
N THR A 681 13.53 10.85 -19.09
CA THR A 681 14.08 11.94 -18.26
C THR A 681 13.06 12.56 -17.32
N SER A 682 11.75 12.41 -17.57
CA SER A 682 10.69 12.87 -16.65
C SER A 682 10.71 12.17 -15.29
N ALA A 683 11.29 10.97 -15.23
CA ALA A 683 11.44 10.20 -13.99
C ALA A 683 12.79 10.44 -13.29
N TRP A 684 13.48 11.53 -13.59
CA TRP A 684 14.86 11.83 -13.20
C TRP A 684 15.18 11.56 -11.71
N MET A 685 14.29 11.90 -10.77
CA MET A 685 14.49 11.62 -9.34
C MET A 685 14.49 10.12 -8.99
N MET A 686 13.85 9.30 -9.83
CA MET A 686 13.75 7.86 -9.66
C MET A 686 14.81 7.09 -10.45
N LEU A 687 15.61 7.78 -11.30
CA LEU A 687 16.63 7.16 -12.13
C LEU A 687 17.86 6.81 -11.29
N GLN A 688 17.77 5.68 -10.60
CA GLN A 688 18.81 5.12 -9.74
C GLN A 688 19.21 3.73 -10.22
N ARG A 689 20.46 3.34 -9.94
CA ARG A 689 21.05 2.07 -10.36
C ARG A 689 20.28 0.86 -9.86
N ASN A 690 19.96 0.82 -8.57
CA ASN A 690 19.21 -0.25 -7.94
C ASN A 690 17.78 -0.38 -8.48
N LEU A 691 17.13 0.75 -8.85
CA LEU A 691 15.82 0.73 -9.48
C LEU A 691 15.86 0.05 -10.85
N LEU A 692 16.78 0.48 -11.73
CA LEU A 692 16.94 -0.11 -13.06
C LEU A 692 17.38 -1.58 -12.98
N TYR A 693 18.32 -1.88 -12.08
CA TYR A 693 18.76 -3.24 -11.80
C TYR A 693 17.59 -4.14 -11.36
N THR A 694 16.78 -3.67 -10.38
CA THR A 694 15.60 -4.41 -9.92
C THR A 694 14.63 -4.65 -11.07
N ALA A 695 14.33 -3.65 -11.89
CA ALA A 695 13.42 -3.79 -13.02
C ALA A 695 13.91 -4.84 -14.04
N VAL A 696 15.18 -4.82 -14.38
CA VAL A 696 15.79 -5.78 -15.32
C VAL A 696 15.78 -7.21 -14.75
N THR A 697 16.05 -7.35 -13.45
CA THR A 697 16.06 -8.67 -12.78
C THR A 697 14.67 -9.29 -12.62
N ARG A 698 13.58 -8.55 -12.91
CA ARG A 698 12.21 -9.11 -12.95
C ARG A 698 11.94 -9.93 -14.21
N ALA A 699 12.79 -9.85 -15.23
CA ALA A 699 12.60 -10.57 -16.48
C ALA A 699 13.26 -11.96 -16.45
N LYS A 700 12.51 -12.99 -16.88
CA LYS A 700 13.02 -14.36 -17.06
C LYS A 700 13.67 -14.58 -18.42
N LYS A 701 13.09 -13.99 -19.50
CA LYS A 701 13.46 -14.31 -20.89
C LYS A 701 13.74 -13.09 -21.75
N LEU A 702 13.09 -11.95 -21.48
CA LEU A 702 13.14 -10.80 -22.39
C LEU A 702 13.04 -9.49 -21.63
N VAL A 703 13.93 -8.56 -21.92
CA VAL A 703 13.84 -7.15 -21.49
C VAL A 703 13.79 -6.25 -22.71
N VAL A 704 12.89 -5.28 -22.69
CA VAL A 704 12.86 -4.20 -23.64
C VAL A 704 12.88 -2.87 -22.90
N LEU A 705 13.95 -2.13 -23.02
CA LEU A 705 14.03 -0.73 -22.59
C LEU A 705 13.41 0.17 -23.67
N VAL A 706 12.60 1.14 -23.26
CA VAL A 706 12.03 2.14 -24.16
C VAL A 706 12.31 3.53 -23.58
N GLY A 707 13.05 4.36 -24.28
CA GLY A 707 13.34 5.71 -23.83
C GLY A 707 14.71 6.23 -24.15
N SER A 708 15.16 7.21 -23.39
CA SER A 708 16.34 8.01 -23.68
C SER A 708 17.64 7.32 -23.22
N ARG A 709 18.66 7.30 -24.10
CA ARG A 709 20.01 6.88 -23.73
C ARG A 709 20.57 7.71 -22.56
N LYS A 710 20.21 9.01 -22.50
CA LYS A 710 20.59 9.93 -21.42
C LYS A 710 19.99 9.47 -20.08
N ALA A 711 18.69 9.11 -20.07
CA ALA A 711 18.00 8.64 -18.86
C ALA A 711 18.59 7.30 -18.38
N ILE A 712 18.86 6.36 -19.29
CA ILE A 712 19.50 5.08 -18.94
C ILE A 712 20.90 5.32 -18.38
N GLY A 713 21.71 6.17 -19.03
CA GLY A 713 23.04 6.53 -18.53
C GLY A 713 22.99 7.22 -17.15
N GLN A 714 21.99 8.05 -16.90
CA GLN A 714 21.73 8.65 -15.60
C GLN A 714 21.43 7.55 -14.55
N ALA A 715 20.46 6.68 -14.83
CA ALA A 715 20.08 5.60 -13.92
C ALA A 715 21.27 4.72 -13.53
N VAL A 716 22.12 4.34 -14.49
CA VAL A 716 23.30 3.50 -14.24
C VAL A 716 24.34 4.20 -13.37
N ARG A 717 24.57 5.51 -13.57
CA ARG A 717 25.57 6.28 -12.79
C ARG A 717 25.11 6.66 -11.40
N THR A 718 23.80 6.91 -11.23
CA THR A 718 23.27 7.34 -9.94
C THR A 718 23.19 6.17 -8.98
N VAL A 719 24.10 6.14 -8.01
CA VAL A 719 23.94 5.34 -6.80
C VAL A 719 22.87 6.03 -5.95
N SER A 720 22.05 5.28 -5.24
CA SER A 720 20.99 5.84 -4.39
C SER A 720 21.47 7.09 -3.66
N ALA A 721 20.73 8.19 -3.80
CA ALA A 721 21.11 9.46 -3.19
C ALA A 721 20.90 9.40 -1.67
N GLY A 722 21.96 9.02 -0.95
CA GLY A 722 21.96 8.91 0.50
C GLY A 722 21.65 7.50 1.02
N ARG A 723 22.50 7.08 1.95
CA ARG A 723 22.27 5.86 2.75
C ARG A 723 21.02 6.11 3.62
N ARG A 724 20.17 5.12 3.80
CA ARG A 724 19.07 5.25 4.77
C ARG A 724 19.65 5.49 6.16
N CYS A 725 19.00 6.37 6.91
CA CYS A 725 19.37 6.60 8.30
C CYS A 725 18.90 5.41 9.14
N THR A 726 19.81 4.50 9.44
CA THR A 726 19.65 3.32 10.30
C THR A 726 20.88 3.16 11.17
N ALA A 727 20.74 2.70 12.39
CA ALA A 727 21.83 2.39 13.30
C ALA A 727 21.86 0.89 13.66
N LEU A 728 21.15 0.04 12.91
CA LEU A 728 21.06 -1.38 13.22
C LEU A 728 22.44 -2.07 13.13
N ASP A 729 23.27 -1.74 12.15
CA ASP A 729 24.63 -2.27 11.99
C ASP A 729 25.52 -1.92 13.21
N PHE A 730 25.43 -0.71 13.71
CA PHE A 730 26.12 -0.26 14.93
C PHE A 730 25.65 -1.05 16.16
N ARG A 731 24.34 -1.20 16.32
CA ARG A 731 23.73 -1.97 17.43
C ARG A 731 24.06 -3.46 17.37
N LEU A 732 24.15 -4.04 16.17
CA LEU A 732 24.56 -5.45 16.00
C LEU A 732 25.98 -5.72 16.51
N ARG A 733 26.88 -4.75 16.40
CA ARG A 733 28.26 -4.81 16.94
C ARG A 733 28.33 -4.55 18.44
N GLY A 734 27.22 -4.27 19.09
CA GLY A 734 27.14 -4.00 20.51
C GLY A 734 27.15 -2.53 20.88
N GLY A 735 27.16 -1.64 19.91
CA GLY A 735 27.15 -0.20 20.14
C GLY A 735 25.85 0.31 20.78
N SER A 736 25.99 1.30 21.63
CA SER A 736 24.91 2.02 22.29
C SER A 736 25.16 3.53 22.26
N GLY A 737 24.11 4.35 22.43
CA GLY A 737 24.27 5.80 22.53
C GLY A 737 25.17 6.27 23.66
N GLU A 738 25.37 5.42 24.67
CA GLU A 738 26.28 5.68 25.80
C GLU A 738 27.75 5.68 25.36
N ASP A 739 28.11 5.04 24.25
CA ASP A 739 29.49 5.00 23.75
C ASP A 739 30.00 6.39 23.31
N PHE A 740 29.09 7.37 23.19
CA PHE A 740 29.38 8.74 22.76
C PHE A 740 29.03 9.79 23.82
N SER A 741 28.68 9.38 25.05
CA SER A 741 28.32 10.29 26.15
C SER A 741 29.55 10.80 26.92
#